data_e04a6a0d29551423995d3777157adaca
#
_entry.id   e04a6a0d29551423995d3777157adaca
#
_cell.length_a   1.000
_cell.length_b   1.000
_cell.length_c   1.000
_cell.angle_alpha   90.00
_cell.angle_beta   90.00
_cell.angle_gamma   90.00
#
_symmetry.space_group_name_H-M   'P 1'
#
loop_
_entity.id
_entity.type
_entity.pdbx_description
1 polymer ?
#
loop_
_entity_poly.entity_id
_entity_poly.type
_entity_poly.pdbx_seq_one_letter_code
_entity_poly.pdbx_strand_id
1 'polypeptide(L)'
;MTKNKTKKYILYVIIFVVAIIAAFIYLNKNYIDNYYEYINKETIKDKEDGWSYIDDINKEISNDANNIAKEIINNPTTSEEKNIKEFYNEYLNIEFRNKNGLKDLELYIDKINKTTNINDFITEAIKLEKELSIELLMSKSIMKDFKTGKNILYITPIPMDYGYSSDYYSNETLTTVKNNFKLYNNKLLREYGYTAGEALDITKQIDDFYTNLANNSLKQDDLLNTEKYYNIIDKSALSKIYTNLDINKYFNELGLSKIDKLSLVDEKSYQELNKYLTNNNLSLWKNIATIKILQTYAEYTTENYETIFTKLNKKLLGKEYTREETAYDLIKQIYPNEISKNYNNKYLSDDTKNYISNLTNEIIKEYEDMINTSWMDNETKSKAVTKLNNIKINIGTSYIKDFSSTYDFDSNLSLVKNIINLNKVVRAASYEMLDTTTTTNALPDYTFNAYYDVTSNSINILTGGTKVIKDINNKYENLGSIGFIIAHEISHAFDNNGSKFDENGLLSNWYTTSSQEKYQEIQNQVIDYYNNYEIIHNVSNNGTRTIGENIADLGAMECITNILIKNNANKKDYQTTYESFAKVWANNYSKSTKVLQSLIDTHSPNEIRVNGVLSSTKKFYETYKIDSKDLMYIEPEKRVNIWS
;
A
#
# COMPACT_ATOMS: atom_id res chain seq x y z
N MET A 1 34.14 44.70 57.62
CA MET A 1 33.00 43.76 57.38
C MET A 1 32.47 43.77 55.93
N THR A 2 32.97 44.54 55.01
CA THR A 2 32.42 44.73 53.65
C THR A 2 33.02 43.77 52.57
N LYS A 3 34.28 43.34 52.69
CA LYS A 3 34.94 42.48 51.69
C LYS A 3 34.39 41.03 51.64
N ASN A 4 33.84 40.49 52.72
CA ASN A 4 33.30 39.13 52.76
C ASN A 4 31.87 39.04 52.17
N LYS A 5 31.09 40.13 52.22
CA LYS A 5 29.75 40.16 51.60
C LYS A 5 29.83 40.22 50.04
N THR A 6 30.78 41.02 49.53
CA THR A 6 30.99 41.10 48.08
C THR A 6 31.48 39.80 47.46
N LYS A 7 32.35 39.03 48.11
CA LYS A 7 32.78 37.70 47.66
C LYS A 7 31.66 36.70 47.65
N LYS A 8 30.72 36.71 48.62
CA LYS A 8 29.54 35.86 48.66
C LYS A 8 28.56 36.23 47.54
N TYR A 9 28.36 37.51 47.24
CA TYR A 9 27.50 37.93 46.13
C TYR A 9 28.07 37.50 44.79
N ILE A 10 29.36 37.64 44.57
CA ILE A 10 30.04 37.19 43.33
C ILE A 10 29.90 35.67 43.18
N LEU A 11 30.03 34.90 44.25
CA LEU A 11 29.83 33.44 44.23
C LEU A 11 28.39 33.03 43.89
N TYR A 12 27.39 33.72 44.41
CA TYR A 12 25.98 33.48 44.07
C TYR A 12 25.65 33.82 42.64
N VAL A 13 26.22 34.90 42.07
CA VAL A 13 26.06 35.26 40.65
C VAL A 13 26.71 34.21 39.75
N ILE A 14 27.88 33.69 40.12
CA ILE A 14 28.56 32.63 39.36
C ILE A 14 27.75 31.35 39.39
N ILE A 15 27.21 30.92 40.56
CA ILE A 15 26.35 29.73 40.71
C ILE A 15 25.06 29.91 39.90
N PHE A 16 24.47 31.11 39.90
CA PHE A 16 23.25 31.39 39.12
C PHE A 16 23.52 31.36 37.61
N VAL A 17 24.62 31.92 37.15
CA VAL A 17 25.01 31.86 35.74
C VAL A 17 25.34 30.44 35.30
N VAL A 18 26.02 29.64 36.15
CA VAL A 18 26.30 28.23 35.88
C VAL A 18 24.99 27.40 35.86
N ALA A 19 24.04 27.70 36.74
CA ALA A 19 22.73 27.05 36.74
C ALA A 19 21.92 27.43 35.49
N ILE A 20 21.97 28.67 35.02
CA ILE A 20 21.32 29.10 33.76
C ILE A 20 21.98 28.41 32.57
N ILE A 21 23.28 28.32 32.51
CA ILE A 21 24.03 27.63 31.45
C ILE A 21 23.70 26.13 31.49
N ALA A 22 23.65 25.51 32.66
CA ALA A 22 23.28 24.10 32.82
C ALA A 22 21.81 23.86 32.41
N ALA A 23 20.89 24.74 32.80
CA ALA A 23 19.48 24.68 32.38
C ALA A 23 19.34 24.89 30.86
N PHE A 24 20.08 25.80 30.27
CA PHE A 24 20.09 26.03 28.81
C PHE A 24 20.67 24.84 28.05
N ILE A 25 21.72 24.20 28.58
CA ILE A 25 22.28 22.96 28.02
C ILE A 25 21.30 21.82 28.19
N TYR A 26 20.60 21.73 29.33
CA TYR A 26 19.59 20.70 29.60
C TYR A 26 18.33 20.85 28.72
N LEU A 27 17.87 22.07 28.51
CA LEU A 27 16.70 22.38 27.66
C LEU A 27 16.97 22.18 26.17
N ASN A 28 18.23 22.16 25.73
CA ASN A 28 18.63 21.93 24.34
C ASN A 28 19.01 20.46 24.03
N LYS A 29 18.80 19.53 24.97
CA LYS A 29 19.21 18.12 24.81
C LYS A 29 18.19 17.19 24.18
N ASN A 30 16.94 17.63 23.95
CA ASN A 30 15.83 16.72 23.53
C ASN A 30 16.06 16.02 22.19
N TYR A 31 16.83 16.59 21.25
CA TYR A 31 17.08 15.96 19.94
C TYR A 31 18.13 14.84 20.00
N ILE A 32 18.95 14.80 21.04
CA ILE A 32 19.98 13.78 21.27
C ILE A 32 19.35 12.52 21.85
N ASP A 33 18.25 12.67 22.60
CA ASP A 33 17.50 11.56 23.20
C ASP A 33 16.42 11.01 22.27
N ASN A 34 15.75 11.90 21.50
CA ASN A 34 14.73 11.57 20.51
C ASN A 34 14.72 12.66 19.43
N TYR A 35 15.42 12.39 18.34
CA TYR A 35 15.56 13.38 17.27
C TYR A 35 14.25 13.63 16.52
N TYR A 36 13.46 12.59 16.30
CA TYR A 36 12.15 12.71 15.68
C TYR A 36 11.23 13.66 16.45
N GLU A 37 11.12 13.46 17.76
CA GLU A 37 10.31 14.32 18.62
C GLU A 37 10.86 15.76 18.64
N TYR A 38 12.18 15.93 18.77
CA TYR A 38 12.80 17.24 18.77
C TYR A 38 12.46 18.07 17.52
N ILE A 39 12.51 17.47 16.34
CA ILE A 39 12.22 18.17 15.08
C ILE A 39 10.71 18.42 14.90
N ASN A 40 9.88 17.47 15.27
CA ASN A 40 8.46 17.47 14.91
C ASN A 40 7.53 17.99 16.01
N LYS A 41 8.01 18.15 17.26
CA LYS A 41 7.20 18.52 18.43
C LYS A 41 6.29 19.72 18.20
N GLU A 42 6.84 20.84 17.68
CA GLU A 42 6.04 22.04 17.46
C GLU A 42 5.05 21.89 16.29
N THR A 43 5.38 21.09 15.28
CA THR A 43 4.48 20.78 14.16
C THR A 43 3.32 19.91 14.61
N ILE A 44 3.59 18.93 15.48
CA ILE A 44 2.61 17.93 15.91
C ILE A 44 1.68 18.47 17.01
N LYS A 45 2.14 19.41 17.82
CA LYS A 45 1.50 19.89 19.06
C LYS A 45 0.02 20.25 18.93
N ASP A 46 -0.35 20.90 17.83
CA ASP A 46 -1.71 21.40 17.59
C ASP A 46 -2.46 20.57 16.56
N LYS A 47 -1.94 19.37 16.21
CA LYS A 47 -2.56 18.46 15.24
C LYS A 47 -3.48 17.46 15.92
N GLU A 48 -4.59 17.14 15.27
CA GLU A 48 -5.56 16.15 15.73
C GLU A 48 -4.93 14.72 15.73
N ASP A 49 -5.49 13.82 16.55
CA ASP A 49 -5.12 12.41 16.52
C ASP A 49 -5.40 11.81 15.13
N GLY A 50 -4.45 11.07 14.61
CA GLY A 50 -4.50 10.49 13.26
C GLY A 50 -3.91 11.38 12.16
N TRP A 51 -3.43 12.57 12.47
CA TRP A 51 -2.78 13.44 11.48
C TRP A 51 -1.38 12.94 11.09
N SER A 52 -1.02 13.07 9.80
CA SER A 52 0.36 13.01 9.33
C SER A 52 0.66 14.09 8.27
N TYR A 53 1.95 14.42 8.10
CA TYR A 53 2.39 15.31 7.04
C TYR A 53 2.06 14.76 5.64
N ILE A 54 2.16 13.45 5.48
CA ILE A 54 1.80 12.75 4.24
C ILE A 54 0.30 12.86 3.97
N ASP A 55 -0.56 12.82 5.00
CA ASP A 55 -2.01 12.99 4.83
C ASP A 55 -2.37 14.41 4.37
N ASP A 56 -1.65 15.43 4.84
CA ASP A 56 -1.83 16.81 4.33
C ASP A 56 -1.48 16.88 2.82
N ILE A 57 -0.40 16.23 2.39
CA ILE A 57 -0.04 16.12 0.95
C ILE A 57 -1.09 15.33 0.18
N ASN A 58 -1.54 14.18 0.68
CA ASN A 58 -2.58 13.37 0.04
C ASN A 58 -3.89 14.13 -0.12
N LYS A 59 -4.25 14.97 0.85
CA LYS A 59 -5.43 15.84 0.77
C LYS A 59 -5.28 16.91 -0.32
N GLU A 60 -4.09 17.51 -0.45
CA GLU A 60 -3.78 18.44 -1.55
C GLU A 60 -3.92 17.73 -2.90
N ILE A 61 -3.29 16.57 -3.05
CA ILE A 61 -3.33 15.75 -4.27
C ILE A 61 -4.77 15.36 -4.63
N SER A 62 -5.56 14.92 -3.64
CA SER A 62 -6.96 14.55 -3.86
C SER A 62 -7.81 15.73 -4.33
N ASN A 63 -7.60 16.93 -3.76
CA ASN A 63 -8.26 18.14 -4.20
C ASN A 63 -7.85 18.53 -5.63
N ASP A 64 -6.57 18.40 -5.97
CA ASP A 64 -6.05 18.65 -7.31
C ASP A 64 -6.66 17.68 -8.33
N ALA A 65 -6.74 16.38 -8.01
CA ALA A 65 -7.36 15.36 -8.86
C ALA A 65 -8.88 15.59 -9.01
N ASN A 66 -9.57 16.03 -7.95
CA ASN A 66 -10.97 16.41 -8.03
C ASN A 66 -11.18 17.63 -8.94
N ASN A 67 -10.26 18.61 -8.90
CA ASN A 67 -10.32 19.76 -9.81
C ASN A 67 -10.09 19.34 -11.27
N ILE A 68 -9.20 18.38 -11.53
CA ILE A 68 -9.03 17.76 -12.86
C ILE A 68 -10.35 17.12 -13.33
N ALA A 69 -11.00 16.31 -12.48
CA ALA A 69 -12.28 15.69 -12.82
C ALA A 69 -13.36 16.76 -13.15
N LYS A 70 -13.42 17.87 -12.37
CA LYS A 70 -14.33 19.00 -12.64
C LYS A 70 -14.04 19.66 -13.99
N GLU A 71 -12.77 19.90 -14.32
CA GLU A 71 -12.37 20.51 -15.60
C GLU A 71 -12.81 19.62 -16.77
N ILE A 72 -12.60 18.30 -16.68
CA ILE A 72 -13.02 17.31 -17.67
C ILE A 72 -14.55 17.32 -17.83
N ILE A 73 -15.31 17.25 -16.73
CA ILE A 73 -16.77 17.23 -16.75
C ILE A 73 -17.33 18.50 -17.41
N ASN A 74 -16.73 19.68 -17.14
CA ASN A 74 -17.18 20.93 -17.69
C ASN A 74 -16.89 21.07 -19.18
N ASN A 75 -15.72 20.60 -19.65
CA ASN A 75 -15.25 20.79 -21.02
C ASN A 75 -14.62 19.52 -21.60
N PRO A 76 -15.37 18.41 -21.77
CA PRO A 76 -14.81 17.17 -22.28
C PRO A 76 -14.39 17.32 -23.75
N THR A 77 -13.16 16.92 -24.07
CA THR A 77 -12.56 17.03 -25.40
C THR A 77 -12.42 15.69 -26.10
N THR A 78 -12.24 14.62 -25.35
CA THR A 78 -12.07 13.25 -25.84
C THR A 78 -13.32 12.40 -25.64
N SER A 79 -13.37 11.21 -26.22
CA SER A 79 -14.44 10.23 -25.99
C SER A 79 -14.46 9.76 -24.53
N GLU A 80 -13.30 9.51 -23.94
CA GLU A 80 -13.15 9.12 -22.53
C GLU A 80 -13.65 10.20 -21.58
N GLU A 81 -13.29 11.46 -21.84
CA GLU A 81 -13.77 12.59 -21.05
C GLU A 81 -15.29 12.76 -21.14
N LYS A 82 -15.89 12.44 -22.30
CA LYS A 82 -17.36 12.42 -22.44
C LYS A 82 -17.97 11.31 -21.59
N ASN A 83 -17.38 10.11 -21.57
CA ASN A 83 -17.81 9.01 -20.72
C ASN A 83 -17.71 9.37 -19.22
N ILE A 84 -16.66 10.06 -18.80
CA ILE A 84 -16.53 10.60 -17.43
C ILE A 84 -17.68 11.54 -17.10
N LYS A 85 -18.03 12.43 -18.02
CA LYS A 85 -19.16 13.36 -17.84
C LYS A 85 -20.50 12.63 -17.76
N GLU A 86 -20.73 11.63 -18.63
CA GLU A 86 -21.98 10.85 -18.60
C GLU A 86 -22.08 10.05 -17.30
N PHE A 87 -21.01 9.39 -16.85
CA PHE A 87 -20.97 8.73 -15.55
C PHE A 87 -21.33 9.69 -14.41
N TYR A 88 -20.72 10.88 -14.38
CA TYR A 88 -21.01 11.90 -13.37
C TYR A 88 -22.50 12.32 -13.38
N ASN A 89 -23.05 12.60 -14.56
CA ASN A 89 -24.44 13.00 -14.71
C ASN A 89 -25.40 11.89 -14.25
N GLU A 90 -25.14 10.64 -14.64
CA GLU A 90 -25.96 9.50 -14.23
C GLU A 90 -25.86 9.24 -12.72
N TYR A 91 -24.65 9.36 -12.13
CA TYR A 91 -24.46 9.17 -10.69
C TYR A 91 -25.23 10.20 -9.88
N LEU A 92 -25.25 11.45 -10.30
CA LEU A 92 -25.98 12.53 -9.62
C LEU A 92 -27.49 12.49 -9.88
N ASN A 93 -27.96 11.80 -10.91
CA ASN A 93 -29.40 11.73 -11.25
C ASN A 93 -30.13 10.75 -10.32
N ILE A 94 -30.30 11.13 -9.06
CA ILE A 94 -30.89 10.26 -8.04
C ILE A 94 -32.37 9.97 -8.29
N GLU A 95 -33.09 10.84 -8.98
CA GLU A 95 -34.48 10.59 -9.35
C GLU A 95 -34.59 9.42 -10.31
N PHE A 96 -33.75 9.38 -11.35
CA PHE A 96 -33.68 8.27 -12.30
C PHE A 96 -33.20 6.96 -11.65
N ARG A 97 -32.20 7.06 -10.77
CA ARG A 97 -31.67 5.92 -9.99
C ARG A 97 -32.75 5.33 -9.08
N ASN A 98 -33.48 6.15 -8.32
CA ASN A 98 -34.58 5.73 -7.45
C ASN A 98 -35.71 5.07 -8.24
N LYS A 99 -36.04 5.58 -9.43
CA LYS A 99 -37.08 5.01 -10.30
C LYS A 99 -36.71 3.62 -10.82
N ASN A 100 -35.44 3.38 -11.14
CA ASN A 100 -34.95 2.10 -11.60
C ASN A 100 -34.81 1.08 -10.45
N GLY A 101 -34.44 1.56 -9.25
CA GLY A 101 -34.27 0.73 -8.07
C GLY A 101 -33.26 -0.40 -8.26
N LEU A 102 -33.59 -1.59 -7.74
CA LEU A 102 -32.75 -2.80 -7.83
C LEU A 102 -33.06 -3.71 -9.02
N LYS A 103 -33.93 -3.32 -9.95
CA LYS A 103 -34.45 -4.20 -11.02
C LYS A 103 -33.36 -4.99 -11.77
N ASP A 104 -32.23 -4.34 -12.04
CA ASP A 104 -31.13 -4.98 -12.76
C ASP A 104 -30.36 -6.01 -11.89
N LEU A 105 -30.45 -5.93 -10.57
CA LEU A 105 -29.80 -6.83 -9.62
C LEU A 105 -30.74 -7.95 -9.14
N GLU A 106 -32.04 -7.65 -8.95
CA GLU A 106 -33.06 -8.60 -8.49
C GLU A 106 -33.13 -9.84 -9.37
N LEU A 107 -32.99 -9.67 -10.70
CA LEU A 107 -32.95 -10.77 -11.64
C LEU A 107 -31.89 -11.83 -11.29
N TYR A 108 -30.72 -11.40 -10.86
CA TYR A 108 -29.63 -12.30 -10.51
C TYR A 108 -29.83 -12.91 -9.12
N ILE A 109 -30.27 -12.11 -8.15
CA ILE A 109 -30.60 -12.59 -6.80
C ILE A 109 -31.70 -13.65 -6.86
N ASP A 110 -32.75 -13.42 -7.68
CA ASP A 110 -33.85 -14.38 -7.90
C ASP A 110 -33.37 -15.71 -8.49
N LYS A 111 -32.47 -15.67 -9.49
CA LYS A 111 -31.91 -16.90 -10.09
C LYS A 111 -31.13 -17.70 -9.05
N ILE A 112 -30.29 -17.04 -8.25
CA ILE A 112 -29.58 -17.68 -7.15
C ILE A 112 -30.52 -18.27 -6.13
N ASN A 113 -31.56 -17.56 -5.71
CA ASN A 113 -32.53 -18.01 -4.72
C ASN A 113 -33.39 -19.20 -5.21
N LYS A 114 -33.61 -19.36 -6.51
CA LYS A 114 -34.34 -20.47 -7.11
C LYS A 114 -33.53 -21.77 -7.24
N THR A 115 -32.22 -21.76 -7.02
CA THR A 115 -31.41 -22.98 -7.07
C THR A 115 -31.84 -23.96 -5.97
N THR A 116 -31.85 -25.27 -6.27
CA THR A 116 -32.35 -26.30 -5.37
C THR A 116 -31.26 -27.23 -4.84
N ASN A 117 -30.09 -27.20 -5.43
CA ASN A 117 -28.90 -27.95 -5.02
C ASN A 117 -27.61 -27.17 -5.35
N ILE A 118 -26.51 -27.67 -4.84
CA ILE A 118 -25.20 -26.97 -4.98
C ILE A 118 -24.71 -26.92 -6.43
N ASN A 119 -25.02 -27.89 -7.28
CA ASN A 119 -24.60 -27.88 -8.68
C ASN A 119 -25.36 -26.83 -9.51
N ASP A 120 -26.64 -26.61 -9.22
CA ASP A 120 -27.43 -25.52 -9.80
C ASP A 120 -26.87 -24.18 -9.34
N PHE A 121 -26.55 -24.08 -8.05
CA PHE A 121 -25.90 -22.87 -7.50
C PHE A 121 -24.57 -22.60 -8.17
N ILE A 122 -23.67 -23.57 -8.30
CA ILE A 122 -22.39 -23.44 -8.99
C ILE A 122 -22.60 -22.91 -10.42
N THR A 123 -23.59 -23.43 -11.13
CA THR A 123 -23.89 -22.99 -12.49
C THR A 123 -24.33 -21.51 -12.54
N GLU A 124 -25.19 -21.08 -11.62
CA GLU A 124 -25.58 -19.66 -11.53
C GLU A 124 -24.44 -18.77 -10.99
N ALA A 125 -23.62 -19.27 -10.08
CA ALA A 125 -22.43 -18.52 -9.58
C ALA A 125 -21.41 -18.26 -10.70
N ILE A 126 -21.17 -19.23 -11.60
CA ILE A 126 -20.33 -19.01 -12.80
C ILE A 126 -20.93 -17.92 -13.71
N LYS A 127 -22.26 -17.93 -13.89
CA LYS A 127 -22.93 -16.86 -14.66
C LYS A 127 -22.84 -15.50 -13.97
N LEU A 128 -22.99 -15.45 -12.65
CA LEU A 128 -22.77 -14.22 -11.88
C LEU A 128 -21.38 -13.65 -12.11
N GLU A 129 -20.37 -14.48 -12.05
CA GLU A 129 -19.01 -14.05 -12.32
C GLU A 129 -18.85 -13.54 -13.75
N LYS A 130 -19.41 -14.27 -14.73
CA LYS A 130 -19.37 -13.91 -16.15
C LYS A 130 -20.12 -12.60 -16.45
N GLU A 131 -21.22 -12.35 -15.79
CA GLU A 131 -22.09 -11.21 -16.06
C GLU A 131 -21.87 -10.03 -15.12
N LEU A 132 -21.57 -10.27 -13.85
CA LEU A 132 -21.39 -9.24 -12.83
C LEU A 132 -19.94 -9.11 -12.33
N SER A 133 -19.02 -9.93 -12.80
CA SER A 133 -17.64 -9.98 -12.28
C SER A 133 -17.54 -10.25 -10.77
N ILE A 134 -18.53 -10.96 -10.20
CA ILE A 134 -18.54 -11.34 -8.78
C ILE A 134 -17.96 -12.74 -8.61
N GLU A 135 -16.80 -12.83 -8.00
CA GLU A 135 -16.04 -14.05 -7.80
C GLU A 135 -16.42 -14.73 -6.48
N LEU A 136 -17.35 -15.68 -6.53
CA LEU A 136 -17.83 -16.44 -5.36
C LEU A 136 -17.05 -17.73 -5.13
N LEU A 137 -16.69 -18.43 -6.22
CA LEU A 137 -16.13 -19.77 -6.17
C LEU A 137 -14.61 -19.77 -6.19
N MET A 138 -14.00 -18.78 -6.84
CA MET A 138 -12.56 -18.69 -7.01
C MET A 138 -12.18 -17.25 -7.34
N SER A 139 -11.21 -16.70 -6.63
CA SER A 139 -10.67 -15.38 -6.94
C SER A 139 -9.43 -15.48 -7.82
N LYS A 140 -9.32 -14.55 -8.77
CA LYS A 140 -8.31 -14.56 -9.82
C LYS A 140 -7.62 -13.21 -9.95
N SER A 141 -6.32 -13.26 -10.13
CA SER A 141 -5.49 -12.11 -10.49
C SER A 141 -4.58 -12.48 -11.65
N ILE A 142 -4.26 -11.51 -12.48
CA ILE A 142 -3.26 -11.67 -13.54
C ILE A 142 -2.03 -10.91 -13.13
N MET A 143 -0.96 -11.64 -12.87
CA MET A 143 0.31 -11.09 -12.42
C MET A 143 1.45 -11.81 -13.13
N LYS A 144 2.67 -11.25 -13.06
CA LYS A 144 3.83 -11.86 -13.68
C LYS A 144 4.21 -13.18 -13.03
N ASP A 145 4.49 -14.16 -13.82
CA ASP A 145 5.27 -15.34 -13.46
C ASP A 145 6.72 -14.90 -13.22
N PHE A 146 7.18 -15.04 -12.01
CA PHE A 146 8.51 -14.58 -11.62
C PHE A 146 9.67 -15.34 -12.31
N LYS A 147 9.40 -16.48 -12.95
CA LYS A 147 10.43 -17.24 -13.70
C LYS A 147 10.47 -16.91 -15.18
N THR A 148 9.34 -16.52 -15.77
CA THR A 148 9.25 -16.26 -17.22
C THR A 148 9.07 -14.79 -17.57
N GLY A 149 8.68 -13.95 -16.61
CA GLY A 149 8.35 -12.54 -16.79
C GLY A 149 7.05 -12.28 -17.57
N LYS A 150 6.32 -13.36 -17.96
CA LYS A 150 5.02 -13.25 -18.60
C LYS A 150 3.89 -13.28 -17.59
N ASN A 151 2.77 -12.70 -17.94
CA ASN A 151 1.58 -12.71 -17.10
C ASN A 151 0.93 -14.10 -17.09
N ILE A 152 0.64 -14.60 -15.91
CA ILE A 152 -0.09 -15.85 -15.68
C ILE A 152 -1.28 -15.62 -14.75
N LEU A 153 -2.15 -16.62 -14.68
CA LEU A 153 -3.27 -16.62 -13.75
C LEU A 153 -2.80 -17.00 -12.34
N TYR A 154 -3.09 -16.14 -11.36
CA TYR A 154 -2.97 -16.44 -9.94
C TYR A 154 -4.34 -16.74 -9.38
N ILE A 155 -4.45 -17.81 -8.61
CA ILE A 155 -5.64 -18.15 -7.84
C ILE A 155 -5.38 -17.71 -6.39
N THR A 156 -6.11 -16.69 -5.96
CA THR A 156 -6.03 -16.10 -4.62
C THR A 156 -7.21 -16.54 -3.77
N PRO A 157 -7.15 -16.47 -2.43
CA PRO A 157 -8.33 -16.70 -1.59
C PRO A 157 -9.51 -15.84 -2.02
N ILE A 158 -10.74 -16.34 -1.85
CA ILE A 158 -11.95 -15.58 -2.20
C ILE A 158 -12.04 -14.30 -1.36
N PRO A 159 -12.65 -13.21 -1.90
CA PRO A 159 -12.80 -11.96 -1.18
C PRO A 159 -13.68 -12.12 0.07
N MET A 160 -13.14 -11.81 1.24
CA MET A 160 -13.84 -11.78 2.53
C MET A 160 -13.92 -10.33 3.04
N ASP A 161 -14.81 -10.06 4.01
CA ASP A 161 -15.14 -8.68 4.41
C ASP A 161 -13.99 -7.92 5.09
N TYR A 162 -13.07 -8.63 5.77
CA TYR A 162 -11.95 -8.01 6.51
C TYR A 162 -10.57 -8.38 5.94
N GLY A 163 -10.51 -8.87 4.69
CA GLY A 163 -9.31 -9.48 4.12
C GLY A 163 -9.28 -10.99 4.36
N TYR A 164 -8.26 -11.68 3.90
CA TYR A 164 -8.20 -13.15 3.84
C TYR A 164 -7.25 -13.78 4.88
N SER A 165 -6.65 -13.02 5.78
CA SER A 165 -5.74 -13.54 6.81
C SER A 165 -6.42 -13.67 8.17
N SER A 166 -6.09 -14.73 8.92
CA SER A 166 -6.50 -14.89 10.31
C SER A 166 -6.10 -13.71 11.20
N ASP A 167 -5.03 -13.01 10.87
CA ASP A 167 -4.54 -11.86 11.62
C ASP A 167 -5.60 -10.74 11.69
N TYR A 168 -6.44 -10.59 10.65
CA TYR A 168 -7.56 -9.63 10.66
C TYR A 168 -8.77 -10.13 11.46
N TYR A 169 -9.05 -11.43 11.43
CA TYR A 169 -10.23 -12.01 12.05
C TYR A 169 -10.05 -12.23 13.56
N SER A 170 -8.87 -12.64 14.00
CA SER A 170 -8.58 -12.90 15.42
C SER A 170 -8.21 -11.65 16.21
N ASN A 171 -7.84 -10.56 15.56
CA ASN A 171 -7.34 -9.35 16.22
C ASN A 171 -8.46 -8.57 16.90
N GLU A 172 -8.37 -8.42 18.23
CA GLU A 172 -9.35 -7.68 19.03
C GLU A 172 -9.33 -6.17 18.75
N THR A 173 -8.19 -5.60 18.34
CA THR A 173 -8.08 -4.16 18.01
C THR A 173 -8.93 -3.80 16.80
N LEU A 174 -9.24 -4.76 15.91
CA LEU A 174 -10.11 -4.59 14.74
C LEU A 174 -11.60 -4.80 15.05
N THR A 175 -11.99 -5.03 16.30
CA THR A 175 -13.39 -5.29 16.67
C THR A 175 -14.34 -4.20 16.19
N THR A 176 -13.96 -2.93 16.28
CA THR A 176 -14.78 -1.81 15.80
C THR A 176 -14.96 -1.86 14.30
N VAL A 177 -13.91 -2.12 13.53
CA VAL A 177 -13.95 -2.26 12.05
C VAL A 177 -14.86 -3.43 11.67
N LYS A 178 -14.66 -4.60 12.27
CA LYS A 178 -15.50 -5.79 12.06
C LYS A 178 -16.98 -5.52 12.34
N ASN A 179 -17.29 -4.85 13.44
CA ASN A 179 -18.67 -4.49 13.80
C ASN A 179 -19.28 -3.48 12.80
N ASN A 180 -18.49 -2.56 12.24
CA ASN A 180 -18.99 -1.64 11.21
C ASN A 180 -19.36 -2.38 9.92
N PHE A 181 -18.54 -3.35 9.47
CA PHE A 181 -18.88 -4.20 8.31
C PHE A 181 -20.11 -5.08 8.57
N LYS A 182 -20.21 -5.71 9.75
CA LYS A 182 -21.41 -6.49 10.13
C LYS A 182 -22.67 -5.62 10.10
N LEU A 183 -22.59 -4.41 10.62
CA LEU A 183 -23.71 -3.47 10.60
C LEU A 183 -24.05 -3.04 9.16
N TYR A 184 -23.06 -2.84 8.32
CA TYR A 184 -23.24 -2.53 6.91
C TYR A 184 -23.99 -3.67 6.19
N ASN A 185 -23.51 -4.90 6.32
CA ASN A 185 -24.15 -6.09 5.73
C ASN A 185 -25.59 -6.25 6.21
N ASN A 186 -25.82 -6.09 7.52
CA ASN A 186 -27.16 -6.15 8.10
C ASN A 186 -28.09 -5.09 7.49
N LYS A 187 -27.62 -3.85 7.30
CA LYS A 187 -28.40 -2.78 6.70
C LYS A 187 -28.73 -3.04 5.23
N LEU A 188 -27.77 -3.57 4.44
CA LEU A 188 -28.01 -3.93 3.05
C LEU A 188 -29.12 -5.00 2.94
N LEU A 189 -29.05 -6.05 3.76
CA LEU A 189 -30.05 -7.11 3.80
C LEU A 189 -31.43 -6.59 4.21
N ARG A 190 -31.50 -5.72 5.21
CA ARG A 190 -32.75 -5.12 5.67
C ARG A 190 -33.39 -4.20 4.61
N GLU A 191 -32.58 -3.42 3.93
CA GLU A 191 -33.05 -2.57 2.84
C GLU A 191 -33.55 -3.40 1.66
N TYR A 192 -32.95 -4.59 1.44
CA TYR A 192 -33.41 -5.54 0.42
C TYR A 192 -34.72 -6.23 0.79
N GLY A 193 -35.12 -6.24 2.08
CA GLY A 193 -36.40 -6.78 2.52
C GLY A 193 -36.34 -7.90 3.55
N TYR A 194 -35.15 -8.30 4.02
CA TYR A 194 -35.04 -9.24 5.13
C TYR A 194 -35.49 -8.61 6.45
N THR A 195 -36.09 -9.41 7.31
CA THR A 195 -36.40 -8.97 8.69
C THR A 195 -35.11 -8.73 9.49
N ALA A 196 -35.22 -7.99 10.59
CA ALA A 196 -34.07 -7.71 11.44
C ALA A 196 -33.41 -9.00 12.00
N GLY A 197 -34.21 -10.02 12.33
CA GLY A 197 -33.73 -11.33 12.80
C GLY A 197 -32.98 -12.08 11.71
N GLU A 198 -33.59 -12.22 10.53
CA GLU A 198 -32.96 -12.90 9.38
C GLU A 198 -31.65 -12.23 8.97
N ALA A 199 -31.62 -10.89 8.86
CA ALA A 199 -30.42 -10.14 8.50
C ALA A 199 -29.29 -10.34 9.53
N LEU A 200 -29.62 -10.42 10.83
CA LEU A 200 -28.65 -10.69 11.88
C LEU A 200 -28.08 -12.10 11.79
N ASP A 201 -28.96 -13.11 11.60
CA ASP A 201 -28.56 -14.52 11.49
C ASP A 201 -27.70 -14.75 10.23
N ILE A 202 -28.08 -14.17 9.09
CA ILE A 202 -27.30 -14.24 7.84
C ILE A 202 -25.93 -13.62 8.03
N THR A 203 -25.87 -12.40 8.58
CA THR A 203 -24.60 -11.70 8.82
C THR A 203 -23.68 -12.51 9.72
N LYS A 204 -24.23 -13.13 10.78
CA LYS A 204 -23.47 -13.99 11.68
C LYS A 204 -22.95 -15.25 10.98
N GLN A 205 -23.77 -15.93 10.19
CA GLN A 205 -23.36 -17.15 9.46
C GLN A 205 -22.21 -16.85 8.47
N ILE A 206 -22.27 -15.71 7.78
CA ILE A 206 -21.23 -15.29 6.84
C ILE A 206 -19.94 -14.95 7.60
N ASP A 207 -20.03 -14.25 8.73
CA ASP A 207 -18.88 -13.92 9.58
C ASP A 207 -18.19 -15.17 10.14
N ASP A 208 -18.99 -16.15 10.63
CA ASP A 208 -18.48 -17.43 11.12
C ASP A 208 -17.76 -18.22 10.01
N PHE A 209 -18.34 -18.25 8.79
CA PHE A 209 -17.74 -18.88 7.61
C PHE A 209 -16.42 -18.20 7.20
N TYR A 210 -16.38 -16.89 7.08
CA TYR A 210 -15.16 -16.14 6.73
C TYR A 210 -14.09 -16.28 7.81
N THR A 211 -14.47 -16.29 9.08
CA THR A 211 -13.54 -16.54 10.19
C THR A 211 -12.88 -17.92 10.06
N ASN A 212 -13.67 -18.94 9.71
CA ASN A 212 -13.11 -20.28 9.52
C ASN A 212 -12.19 -20.37 8.31
N LEU A 213 -12.55 -19.75 7.18
CA LEU A 213 -11.66 -19.68 6.03
C LEU A 213 -10.35 -18.96 6.34
N ALA A 214 -10.42 -17.80 6.99
CA ALA A 214 -9.25 -17.01 7.37
C ALA A 214 -8.30 -17.79 8.30
N ASN A 215 -8.84 -18.56 9.24
CA ASN A 215 -8.04 -19.40 10.15
C ASN A 215 -7.29 -20.53 9.42
N ASN A 216 -7.71 -20.87 8.21
CA ASN A 216 -7.09 -21.87 7.34
C ASN A 216 -6.36 -21.23 6.15
N SER A 217 -6.13 -19.93 6.16
CA SER A 217 -5.43 -19.19 5.13
C SER A 217 -4.03 -18.79 5.59
N LEU A 218 -3.18 -18.39 4.64
CA LEU A 218 -1.87 -17.80 4.90
C LEU A 218 -2.00 -16.58 5.81
N LYS A 219 -1.01 -16.39 6.68
CA LYS A 219 -0.89 -15.18 7.48
C LYS A 219 -0.39 -14.02 6.63
N GLN A 220 -0.61 -12.80 7.12
CA GLN A 220 -0.13 -11.59 6.44
C GLN A 220 1.40 -11.64 6.22
N ASP A 221 2.17 -12.08 7.21
CA ASP A 221 3.61 -12.20 7.09
C ASP A 221 4.06 -13.25 6.05
N ASP A 222 3.26 -14.30 5.80
CA ASP A 222 3.55 -15.30 4.78
C ASP A 222 3.47 -14.72 3.36
N LEU A 223 2.63 -13.70 3.15
CA LEU A 223 2.47 -13.01 1.87
C LEU A 223 3.63 -12.05 1.54
N LEU A 224 4.48 -11.74 2.53
CA LEU A 224 5.71 -11.00 2.32
C LEU A 224 6.86 -11.91 1.83
N ASN A 225 6.65 -13.22 1.86
CA ASN A 225 7.63 -14.20 1.41
C ASN A 225 7.21 -14.83 0.09
N THR A 226 7.88 -14.45 -1.00
CA THR A 226 7.63 -14.97 -2.36
C THR A 226 7.56 -16.50 -2.42
N GLU A 227 8.40 -17.23 -1.66
CA GLU A 227 8.42 -18.70 -1.62
C GLU A 227 7.14 -19.31 -1.03
N LYS A 228 6.39 -18.54 -0.24
CA LYS A 228 5.15 -19.00 0.40
C LYS A 228 3.94 -18.90 -0.51
N TYR A 229 3.86 -17.85 -1.33
CA TYR A 229 2.67 -17.56 -2.13
C TYR A 229 2.84 -17.79 -3.64
N TYR A 230 4.06 -17.93 -4.14
CA TYR A 230 4.33 -18.21 -5.55
C TYR A 230 4.46 -19.72 -5.78
N ASN A 231 3.34 -20.40 -6.05
CA ASN A 231 3.27 -21.85 -6.21
C ASN A 231 2.68 -22.20 -7.58
N ILE A 232 3.54 -22.50 -8.55
CA ILE A 232 3.11 -22.90 -9.90
C ILE A 232 2.65 -24.34 -9.89
N ILE A 233 1.41 -24.56 -10.27
CA ILE A 233 0.78 -25.88 -10.39
C ILE A 233 0.13 -26.06 -11.75
N ASP A 234 -0.09 -27.33 -12.15
CA ASP A 234 -0.93 -27.66 -13.29
C ASP A 234 -2.41 -27.51 -12.91
N LYS A 235 -3.26 -27.11 -13.85
CA LYS A 235 -4.73 -27.03 -13.65
C LYS A 235 -5.32 -28.36 -13.13
N SER A 236 -4.79 -29.50 -13.55
CA SER A 236 -5.19 -30.83 -13.06
C SER A 236 -4.91 -31.04 -11.56
N ALA A 237 -3.88 -30.39 -11.01
CA ALA A 237 -3.59 -30.42 -9.56
C ALA A 237 -4.65 -29.62 -8.78
N LEU A 238 -5.08 -28.46 -9.29
CA LEU A 238 -6.17 -27.69 -8.69
C LEU A 238 -7.46 -28.51 -8.59
N SER A 239 -7.78 -29.33 -9.62
CA SER A 239 -8.95 -30.23 -9.60
C SER A 239 -8.90 -31.29 -8.49
N LYS A 240 -7.71 -31.63 -7.99
CA LYS A 240 -7.54 -32.56 -6.84
C LYS A 240 -7.67 -31.85 -5.49
N ILE A 241 -7.42 -30.55 -5.45
CA ILE A 241 -7.53 -29.72 -4.25
C ILE A 241 -8.99 -29.26 -4.06
N TYR A 242 -9.63 -28.78 -5.12
CA TYR A 242 -10.98 -28.22 -5.12
C TYR A 242 -11.94 -29.19 -5.85
N THR A 243 -12.19 -30.34 -5.26
CA THR A 243 -12.87 -31.50 -5.88
C THR A 243 -14.38 -31.31 -6.09
N ASN A 244 -15.01 -30.40 -5.33
CA ASN A 244 -16.47 -30.13 -5.45
C ASN A 244 -16.79 -29.10 -6.56
N LEU A 245 -15.77 -28.57 -7.23
CA LEU A 245 -15.89 -27.70 -8.40
C LEU A 245 -15.31 -28.40 -9.63
N ASP A 246 -16.08 -28.54 -10.71
CA ASP A 246 -15.55 -28.95 -12.01
C ASP A 246 -14.69 -27.81 -12.59
N ILE A 247 -13.39 -27.88 -12.34
CA ILE A 247 -12.39 -26.86 -12.75
C ILE A 247 -12.37 -26.69 -14.26
N ASN A 248 -12.47 -27.78 -15.04
CA ASN A 248 -12.47 -27.69 -16.49
C ASN A 248 -13.71 -26.95 -17.02
N LYS A 249 -14.90 -27.29 -16.52
CA LYS A 249 -16.14 -26.60 -16.87
C LYS A 249 -16.05 -25.12 -16.47
N TYR A 250 -15.60 -24.82 -15.24
CA TYR A 250 -15.47 -23.46 -14.72
C TYR A 250 -14.56 -22.61 -15.61
N PHE A 251 -13.35 -23.08 -15.95
CA PHE A 251 -12.42 -22.36 -16.80
C PHE A 251 -12.93 -22.20 -18.25
N ASN A 252 -13.61 -23.24 -18.79
CA ASN A 252 -14.20 -23.16 -20.13
C ASN A 252 -15.29 -22.09 -20.21
N GLU A 253 -16.19 -22.03 -19.24
CA GLU A 253 -17.28 -21.03 -19.19
C GLU A 253 -16.75 -19.58 -19.09
N LEU A 254 -15.60 -19.38 -18.47
CA LEU A 254 -14.97 -18.07 -18.33
C LEU A 254 -14.05 -17.71 -19.51
N GLY A 255 -13.89 -18.57 -20.51
CA GLY A 255 -12.99 -18.34 -21.63
C GLY A 255 -11.50 -18.61 -21.33
N LEU A 256 -11.22 -19.29 -20.22
CA LEU A 256 -9.87 -19.61 -19.73
C LEU A 256 -9.46 -21.08 -20.04
N SER A 257 -10.06 -21.70 -21.04
CA SER A 257 -9.82 -23.11 -21.40
C SER A 257 -8.36 -23.43 -21.71
N LYS A 258 -7.61 -22.45 -22.24
CA LYS A 258 -6.20 -22.59 -22.65
C LYS A 258 -5.21 -22.55 -21.47
N ILE A 259 -5.68 -22.27 -20.26
CA ILE A 259 -4.82 -22.24 -19.08
C ILE A 259 -4.49 -23.67 -18.67
N ASP A 260 -3.22 -24.02 -18.73
CA ASP A 260 -2.68 -25.32 -18.28
C ASP A 260 -1.95 -25.19 -16.94
N LYS A 261 -1.26 -24.06 -16.71
CA LYS A 261 -0.52 -23.76 -15.48
C LYS A 261 -1.02 -22.45 -14.88
N LEU A 262 -0.97 -22.37 -13.57
CA LEU A 262 -1.37 -21.22 -12.79
C LEU A 262 -0.55 -21.16 -11.48
N SER A 263 -0.55 -20.02 -10.81
CA SER A 263 -0.03 -19.91 -9.45
C SER A 263 -1.17 -20.05 -8.44
N LEU A 264 -1.09 -21.02 -7.54
CA LEU A 264 -2.03 -21.19 -6.42
C LEU A 264 -1.43 -20.54 -5.17
N VAL A 265 -1.96 -19.39 -4.79
CA VAL A 265 -1.42 -18.59 -3.67
C VAL A 265 -1.59 -19.31 -2.34
N ASP A 266 -2.75 -19.92 -2.11
CA ASP A 266 -3.08 -20.56 -0.83
C ASP A 266 -3.88 -21.85 -1.03
N GLU A 267 -3.19 -22.97 -1.00
CA GLU A 267 -3.81 -24.29 -1.16
C GLU A 267 -4.77 -24.62 0.00
N LYS A 268 -4.38 -24.28 1.24
CA LYS A 268 -5.18 -24.62 2.43
C LYS A 268 -6.52 -23.90 2.43
N SER A 269 -6.55 -22.64 1.98
CA SER A 269 -7.79 -21.89 1.83
C SER A 269 -8.78 -22.61 0.89
N TYR A 270 -8.30 -23.16 -0.24
CA TYR A 270 -9.13 -23.88 -1.18
C TYR A 270 -9.52 -25.28 -0.70
N GLN A 271 -8.66 -25.97 0.04
CA GLN A 271 -9.04 -27.23 0.72
C GLN A 271 -10.16 -27.00 1.74
N GLU A 272 -10.11 -25.89 2.47
CA GLU A 272 -11.17 -25.53 3.43
C GLU A 272 -12.45 -25.12 2.69
N LEU A 273 -12.36 -24.24 1.68
CA LEU A 273 -13.49 -23.80 0.86
C LEU A 273 -14.24 -24.99 0.23
N ASN A 274 -13.50 -26.01 -0.21
CA ASN A 274 -14.07 -27.24 -0.78
C ASN A 274 -15.05 -27.94 0.16
N LYS A 275 -14.82 -27.92 1.48
CA LYS A 275 -15.70 -28.52 2.47
C LYS A 275 -17.07 -27.83 2.57
N TYR A 276 -17.11 -26.55 2.20
CA TYR A 276 -18.34 -25.76 2.21
C TYR A 276 -19.13 -25.84 0.91
N LEU A 277 -18.53 -26.25 -0.21
CA LEU A 277 -19.21 -26.30 -1.48
C LEU A 277 -20.05 -27.60 -1.58
N THR A 278 -21.12 -27.68 -0.77
CA THR A 278 -22.02 -28.85 -0.61
C THR A 278 -23.46 -28.42 -0.46
N ASN A 279 -24.40 -29.37 -0.65
CA ASN A 279 -25.83 -29.12 -0.48
C ASN A 279 -26.21 -28.65 0.93
N ASN A 280 -25.48 -29.09 1.97
CA ASN A 280 -25.74 -28.69 3.34
C ASN A 280 -25.52 -27.19 3.56
N ASN A 281 -24.65 -26.59 2.76
CA ASN A 281 -24.29 -25.16 2.84
C ASN A 281 -24.96 -24.32 1.73
N LEU A 282 -25.94 -24.89 0.99
CA LEU A 282 -26.59 -24.17 -0.12
C LEU A 282 -27.19 -22.83 0.34
N SER A 283 -27.83 -22.79 1.50
CA SER A 283 -28.42 -21.56 2.05
C SER A 283 -27.38 -20.52 2.35
N LEU A 284 -26.22 -20.90 2.93
CA LEU A 284 -25.08 -20.01 3.18
C LEU A 284 -24.57 -19.39 1.86
N TRP A 285 -24.38 -20.22 0.84
CA TRP A 285 -23.90 -19.74 -0.46
C TRP A 285 -24.86 -18.76 -1.15
N LYS A 286 -26.19 -18.99 -1.05
CA LYS A 286 -27.22 -18.07 -1.54
C LYS A 286 -27.12 -16.71 -0.81
N ASN A 287 -26.96 -16.75 0.49
CA ASN A 287 -26.81 -15.54 1.32
C ASN A 287 -25.52 -14.77 0.98
N ILE A 288 -24.39 -15.49 0.79
CA ILE A 288 -23.13 -14.89 0.35
C ILE A 288 -23.28 -14.23 -1.02
N ALA A 289 -23.90 -14.92 -1.99
CA ALA A 289 -24.14 -14.36 -3.31
C ALA A 289 -25.00 -13.09 -3.26
N THR A 290 -26.09 -13.13 -2.49
CA THR A 290 -26.98 -11.97 -2.32
C THR A 290 -26.22 -10.78 -1.72
N ILE A 291 -25.48 -11.00 -0.63
CA ILE A 291 -24.75 -9.88 0.01
C ILE A 291 -23.64 -9.35 -0.91
N LYS A 292 -22.92 -10.20 -1.64
CA LYS A 292 -21.88 -9.77 -2.58
C LYS A 292 -22.44 -8.96 -3.75
N ILE A 293 -23.62 -9.31 -4.27
CA ILE A 293 -24.30 -8.50 -5.29
C ILE A 293 -24.64 -7.12 -4.73
N LEU A 294 -25.20 -7.06 -3.51
CA LEU A 294 -25.55 -5.80 -2.88
C LEU A 294 -24.31 -4.96 -2.52
N GLN A 295 -23.27 -5.57 -1.98
CA GLN A 295 -22.01 -4.88 -1.67
C GLN A 295 -21.36 -4.25 -2.91
N THR A 296 -21.43 -4.92 -4.05
CA THR A 296 -20.74 -4.50 -5.28
C THR A 296 -21.51 -3.45 -6.06
N TYR A 297 -22.85 -3.50 -6.05
CA TYR A 297 -23.64 -2.72 -7.00
C TYR A 297 -24.74 -1.86 -6.39
N ALA A 298 -25.17 -2.12 -5.14
CA ALA A 298 -26.35 -1.44 -4.62
C ALA A 298 -26.15 0.09 -4.43
N GLU A 299 -24.92 0.54 -4.19
CA GLU A 299 -24.60 1.98 -4.09
C GLU A 299 -24.92 2.76 -5.37
N TYR A 300 -24.91 2.11 -6.54
CA TYR A 300 -25.24 2.71 -7.82
C TYR A 300 -26.75 2.74 -8.11
N THR A 301 -27.60 2.21 -7.20
CA THR A 301 -29.03 2.10 -7.36
C THR A 301 -29.78 3.27 -6.70
N THR A 302 -30.34 3.08 -5.52
CA THR A 302 -31.18 4.08 -4.85
C THR A 302 -30.39 4.90 -3.83
N GLU A 303 -30.94 6.06 -3.46
CA GLU A 303 -30.40 6.92 -2.42
C GLU A 303 -30.27 6.21 -1.05
N ASN A 304 -31.20 5.27 -0.74
CA ASN A 304 -31.13 4.52 0.50
C ASN A 304 -29.85 3.66 0.56
N TYR A 305 -29.54 2.93 -0.52
CA TYR A 305 -28.31 2.11 -0.60
C TYR A 305 -27.05 2.96 -0.62
N GLU A 306 -27.04 4.07 -1.38
CA GLU A 306 -25.94 5.02 -1.36
C GLU A 306 -25.69 5.55 0.08
N THR A 307 -26.76 5.88 0.81
CA THR A 307 -26.68 6.32 2.20
C THR A 307 -26.10 5.24 3.13
N ILE A 308 -26.40 3.98 2.91
CA ILE A 308 -25.84 2.87 3.70
C ILE A 308 -24.32 2.79 3.48
N PHE A 309 -23.89 2.91 2.23
CA PHE A 309 -22.48 2.90 1.83
C PHE A 309 -21.72 4.11 2.40
N THR A 310 -22.24 5.34 2.23
CA THR A 310 -21.59 6.55 2.74
C THR A 310 -21.46 6.56 4.27
N LYS A 311 -22.44 5.96 4.99
CA LYS A 311 -22.36 5.79 6.44
C LYS A 311 -21.28 4.79 6.87
N LEU A 312 -21.01 3.74 6.09
CA LEU A 312 -19.86 2.85 6.35
C LEU A 312 -18.56 3.63 6.16
N ASN A 313 -18.41 4.34 5.03
CA ASN A 313 -17.21 5.12 4.74
C ASN A 313 -16.94 6.17 5.83
N LYS A 314 -17.97 6.89 6.29
CA LYS A 314 -17.84 7.82 7.44
C LYS A 314 -17.27 7.13 8.69
N LYS A 315 -17.70 5.91 8.98
CA LYS A 315 -17.23 5.16 10.15
C LYS A 315 -15.81 4.63 10.01
N LEU A 316 -15.40 4.28 8.80
CA LEU A 316 -14.07 3.75 8.52
C LEU A 316 -13.03 4.86 8.32
N LEU A 317 -13.41 5.93 7.64
CA LEU A 317 -12.52 7.02 7.22
C LEU A 317 -12.64 8.29 8.09
N GLY A 318 -13.61 8.34 9.00
CA GLY A 318 -13.84 9.50 9.88
C GLY A 318 -14.46 10.71 9.19
N LYS A 319 -14.66 10.68 7.86
CA LYS A 319 -15.17 11.80 7.05
C LYS A 319 -16.47 11.41 6.34
N GLU A 320 -17.42 12.34 6.28
CA GLU A 320 -18.63 12.23 5.47
C GLU A 320 -18.38 12.91 4.11
N TYR A 321 -18.65 12.19 3.05
CA TYR A 321 -18.52 12.69 1.68
C TYR A 321 -19.89 13.08 1.14
N THR A 322 -19.95 14.18 0.43
CA THR A 322 -21.12 14.54 -0.38
C THR A 322 -21.25 13.58 -1.58
N ARG A 323 -22.44 13.52 -2.20
CA ARG A 323 -22.63 12.72 -3.42
C ARG A 323 -21.66 13.15 -4.54
N GLU A 324 -21.41 14.45 -4.65
CA GLU A 324 -20.47 14.99 -5.63
C GLU A 324 -19.04 14.54 -5.36
N GLU A 325 -18.56 14.63 -4.10
CA GLU A 325 -17.23 14.12 -3.72
C GLU A 325 -17.11 12.62 -3.97
N THR A 326 -18.15 11.83 -3.68
CA THR A 326 -18.19 10.40 -3.97
C THR A 326 -18.11 10.14 -5.49
N ALA A 327 -18.81 10.94 -6.31
CA ALA A 327 -18.73 10.84 -7.77
C ALA A 327 -17.31 11.07 -8.28
N TYR A 328 -16.56 12.06 -7.74
CA TYR A 328 -15.17 12.29 -8.11
C TYR A 328 -14.26 11.13 -7.68
N ASP A 329 -14.49 10.56 -6.49
CA ASP A 329 -13.71 9.40 -6.03
C ASP A 329 -13.95 8.18 -6.93
N LEU A 330 -15.18 7.92 -7.34
CA LEU A 330 -15.51 6.86 -8.29
C LEU A 330 -14.92 7.11 -9.69
N ILE A 331 -14.95 8.35 -10.18
CA ILE A 331 -14.30 8.73 -11.46
C ILE A 331 -12.80 8.42 -11.42
N LYS A 332 -12.12 8.76 -10.33
CA LYS A 332 -10.69 8.46 -10.15
C LYS A 332 -10.41 6.95 -10.13
N GLN A 333 -11.32 6.14 -9.60
CA GLN A 333 -11.21 4.68 -9.60
C GLN A 333 -11.50 4.05 -10.97
N ILE A 334 -12.46 4.57 -11.70
CA ILE A 334 -12.91 4.02 -12.99
C ILE A 334 -11.98 4.47 -14.14
N TYR A 335 -11.52 5.73 -14.12
CA TYR A 335 -10.72 6.35 -15.17
C TYR A 335 -9.35 6.84 -14.67
N PRO A 336 -8.55 5.99 -13.99
CA PRO A 336 -7.32 6.42 -13.34
C PRO A 336 -6.30 7.00 -14.32
N ASN A 337 -6.22 6.49 -15.55
CA ASN A 337 -5.25 6.95 -16.54
C ASN A 337 -5.60 8.32 -17.10
N GLU A 338 -6.88 8.59 -17.41
CA GLU A 338 -7.27 9.89 -17.94
C GLU A 338 -7.07 10.99 -16.90
N ILE A 339 -7.38 10.70 -15.62
CA ILE A 339 -7.09 11.61 -14.53
C ILE A 339 -5.57 11.77 -14.34
N SER A 340 -4.77 10.70 -14.36
CA SER A 340 -3.30 10.75 -14.23
C SER A 340 -2.66 11.56 -15.35
N LYS A 341 -3.08 11.37 -16.60
CA LYS A 341 -2.58 12.11 -17.76
C LYS A 341 -2.80 13.62 -17.62
N ASN A 342 -4.02 14.01 -17.26
CA ASN A 342 -4.35 15.42 -17.05
C ASN A 342 -3.64 15.99 -15.79
N TYR A 343 -3.47 15.18 -14.75
CA TYR A 343 -2.73 15.54 -13.55
C TYR A 343 -1.25 15.80 -13.86
N ASN A 344 -0.60 14.91 -14.62
CA ASN A 344 0.79 15.05 -15.05
C ASN A 344 0.99 16.31 -15.91
N ASN A 345 0.11 16.55 -16.88
CA ASN A 345 0.17 17.74 -17.74
C ASN A 345 0.11 19.04 -16.93
N LYS A 346 -0.58 19.05 -15.79
CA LYS A 346 -0.79 20.25 -14.98
C LYS A 346 0.25 20.42 -13.86
N TYR A 347 0.71 19.33 -13.25
CA TYR A 347 1.49 19.36 -12.00
C TYR A 347 2.91 18.82 -12.12
N LEU A 348 3.30 18.19 -13.24
CA LEU A 348 4.67 17.74 -13.47
C LEU A 348 5.35 18.62 -14.53
N SER A 349 6.07 19.65 -14.10
CA SER A 349 6.84 20.50 -15.03
C SER A 349 8.07 19.75 -15.56
N ASP A 350 8.54 20.15 -16.76
CA ASP A 350 9.78 19.63 -17.33
C ASP A 350 10.98 19.87 -16.43
N ASP A 351 11.03 21.02 -15.73
CA ASP A 351 12.12 21.34 -14.78
C ASP A 351 12.11 20.35 -13.59
N THR A 352 10.94 20.06 -13.03
CA THR A 352 10.79 19.07 -11.94
C THR A 352 11.19 17.68 -12.42
N LYS A 353 10.73 17.28 -13.60
CA LYS A 353 11.07 15.98 -14.21
C LYS A 353 12.56 15.83 -14.44
N ASN A 354 13.19 16.86 -15.00
CA ASN A 354 14.63 16.88 -15.24
C ASN A 354 15.42 16.86 -13.93
N TYR A 355 15.00 17.64 -12.93
CA TYR A 355 15.61 17.65 -11.61
C TYR A 355 15.59 16.25 -10.98
N ILE A 356 14.43 15.58 -10.95
CA ILE A 356 14.28 14.24 -10.38
C ILE A 356 15.12 13.23 -11.16
N SER A 357 15.12 13.30 -12.50
CA SER A 357 15.94 12.41 -13.35
C SER A 357 17.44 12.54 -13.02
N ASN A 358 17.93 13.77 -12.90
CA ASN A 358 19.34 14.03 -12.55
C ASN A 358 19.67 13.53 -11.13
N LEU A 359 18.79 13.79 -10.15
CA LEU A 359 18.95 13.32 -8.78
C LEU A 359 18.93 11.78 -8.70
N THR A 360 18.03 11.12 -9.44
CA THR A 360 17.98 9.65 -9.51
C THR A 360 19.28 9.08 -10.08
N ASN A 361 19.82 9.68 -11.14
CA ASN A 361 21.10 9.25 -11.71
C ASN A 361 22.29 9.49 -10.75
N GLU A 362 22.31 10.60 -9.99
CA GLU A 362 23.32 10.85 -8.94
C GLU A 362 23.24 9.75 -7.85
N ILE A 363 22.05 9.38 -7.44
CA ILE A 363 21.82 8.32 -6.43
C ILE A 363 22.22 6.93 -6.97
N ILE A 364 21.85 6.58 -8.20
CA ILE A 364 22.27 5.31 -8.83
C ILE A 364 23.79 5.22 -8.87
N LYS A 365 24.48 6.29 -9.25
CA LYS A 365 25.94 6.30 -9.27
C LYS A 365 26.55 6.14 -7.88
N GLU A 366 25.93 6.72 -6.85
CA GLU A 366 26.37 6.51 -5.48
C GLU A 366 26.21 5.07 -5.04
N TYR A 367 25.08 4.42 -5.36
CA TYR A 367 24.88 3.00 -5.09
C TYR A 367 25.90 2.12 -5.83
N GLU A 368 26.30 2.47 -7.04
CA GLU A 368 27.36 1.76 -7.77
C GLU A 368 28.68 1.81 -6.99
N ASP A 369 29.06 2.98 -6.47
CA ASP A 369 30.26 3.13 -5.65
C ASP A 369 30.16 2.34 -4.33
N MET A 370 28.98 2.35 -3.68
CA MET A 370 28.72 1.58 -2.46
C MET A 370 28.80 0.07 -2.72
N ILE A 371 28.22 -0.44 -3.80
CA ILE A 371 28.31 -1.84 -4.18
C ILE A 371 29.77 -2.23 -4.41
N ASN A 372 30.55 -1.43 -5.14
CA ASN A 372 31.94 -1.72 -5.46
C ASN A 372 32.83 -1.80 -4.21
N THR A 373 32.50 -1.07 -3.14
CA THR A 373 33.23 -1.08 -1.87
C THR A 373 32.61 -2.03 -0.81
N SER A 374 31.46 -2.63 -1.08
CA SER A 374 30.70 -3.45 -0.12
C SER A 374 31.40 -4.77 0.25
N TRP A 375 30.79 -5.48 1.19
CA TRP A 375 31.17 -6.81 1.67
C TRP A 375 30.99 -7.94 0.63
N MET A 376 30.27 -7.71 -0.46
CA MET A 376 30.02 -8.71 -1.51
C MET A 376 31.33 -9.15 -2.16
N ASP A 377 31.40 -10.40 -2.63
CA ASP A 377 32.48 -10.84 -3.49
C ASP A 377 32.40 -10.25 -4.90
N ASN A 378 33.48 -10.35 -5.67
CA ASN A 378 33.58 -9.70 -6.97
C ASN A 378 32.53 -10.18 -7.99
N GLU A 379 32.11 -11.45 -7.93
CA GLU A 379 31.08 -11.98 -8.83
C GLU A 379 29.71 -11.38 -8.49
N THR A 380 29.34 -11.37 -7.21
CA THR A 380 28.09 -10.79 -6.74
C THR A 380 28.06 -9.28 -7.00
N LYS A 381 29.17 -8.54 -6.75
CA LYS A 381 29.29 -7.11 -7.09
C LYS A 381 29.01 -6.84 -8.56
N SER A 382 29.61 -7.62 -9.46
CA SER A 382 29.41 -7.43 -10.91
C SER A 382 27.94 -7.60 -11.31
N LYS A 383 27.25 -8.59 -10.75
CA LYS A 383 25.81 -8.82 -10.98
C LYS A 383 24.96 -7.71 -10.37
N ALA A 384 25.30 -7.27 -9.15
CA ALA A 384 24.60 -6.17 -8.48
C ALA A 384 24.70 -4.86 -9.28
N VAL A 385 25.90 -4.51 -9.77
CA VAL A 385 26.11 -3.34 -10.64
C VAL A 385 25.34 -3.48 -11.94
N THR A 386 25.31 -4.67 -12.53
CA THR A 386 24.50 -4.94 -13.75
C THR A 386 23.02 -4.68 -13.46
N LYS A 387 22.50 -5.20 -12.36
CA LYS A 387 21.09 -4.98 -11.96
C LYS A 387 20.79 -3.51 -11.73
N LEU A 388 21.65 -2.80 -11.00
CA LEU A 388 21.51 -1.38 -10.70
C LEU A 388 21.47 -0.55 -12.00
N ASN A 389 22.38 -0.80 -12.94
CA ASN A 389 22.49 -0.06 -14.20
C ASN A 389 21.36 -0.39 -15.21
N ASN A 390 20.60 -1.46 -14.97
CA ASN A 390 19.41 -1.82 -15.75
C ASN A 390 18.11 -1.34 -15.11
N ILE A 391 18.15 -0.60 -14.01
CA ILE A 391 16.96 0.00 -13.40
C ILE A 391 16.34 1.00 -14.40
N LYS A 392 15.08 0.77 -14.75
CA LYS A 392 14.28 1.70 -15.56
C LYS A 392 13.74 2.81 -14.68
N ILE A 393 13.87 4.06 -15.12
CA ILE A 393 13.40 5.23 -14.38
C ILE A 393 12.11 5.74 -15.02
N ASN A 394 11.00 5.67 -14.30
CA ASN A 394 9.70 6.16 -14.71
C ASN A 394 9.30 7.34 -13.82
N ILE A 395 9.01 8.51 -14.42
CA ILE A 395 8.62 9.73 -13.71
C ILE A 395 7.32 10.24 -14.30
N GLY A 396 6.21 10.15 -13.55
CA GLY A 396 4.89 10.57 -14.00
C GLY A 396 4.41 9.82 -15.25
N THR A 397 4.72 8.53 -15.35
CA THR A 397 4.37 7.68 -16.50
C THR A 397 3.85 6.33 -16.04
N SER A 398 3.14 6.32 -14.92
CA SER A 398 2.48 5.12 -14.42
C SER A 398 1.27 4.80 -15.29
N TYR A 399 1.39 3.82 -16.16
CA TYR A 399 0.28 3.36 -17.00
C TYR A 399 -0.27 2.04 -16.49
N ILE A 400 -1.47 2.12 -15.93
CA ILE A 400 -2.35 0.96 -15.87
C ILE A 400 -2.90 0.77 -17.28
N LYS A 401 -2.92 -0.45 -17.84
CA LYS A 401 -3.67 -0.67 -19.07
C LYS A 401 -5.13 -0.30 -18.82
N ASP A 402 -5.57 0.82 -19.38
CA ASP A 402 -6.91 1.32 -19.20
C ASP A 402 -7.86 0.51 -20.09
N PHE A 403 -8.78 -0.18 -19.45
CA PHE A 403 -9.81 -0.94 -20.14
C PHE A 403 -11.15 -0.21 -20.15
N SER A 404 -11.28 0.84 -19.31
CA SER A 404 -12.50 1.65 -19.24
C SER A 404 -12.71 2.48 -20.50
N SER A 405 -11.61 2.86 -21.17
CA SER A 405 -11.63 3.61 -22.45
C SER A 405 -12.34 2.88 -23.60
N THR A 406 -12.54 1.57 -23.48
CA THR A 406 -13.22 0.75 -24.50
C THR A 406 -14.72 0.61 -24.28
N TYR A 407 -15.28 1.23 -23.22
CA TYR A 407 -16.70 1.20 -22.91
C TYR A 407 -17.33 2.59 -23.00
N ASP A 408 -18.33 2.74 -23.87
CA ASP A 408 -19.13 3.96 -23.95
C ASP A 408 -20.38 3.82 -23.07
N PHE A 409 -20.59 4.80 -22.20
CA PHE A 409 -21.80 4.87 -21.37
C PHE A 409 -23.03 5.11 -22.24
N ASP A 410 -24.09 4.33 -21.98
CA ASP A 410 -25.38 4.45 -22.65
C ASP A 410 -26.40 5.09 -21.71
N SER A 411 -26.77 6.33 -21.97
CA SER A 411 -27.74 7.10 -21.15
C SER A 411 -29.16 6.52 -21.15
N ASN A 412 -29.45 5.51 -22.02
CA ASN A 412 -30.73 4.80 -21.98
C ASN A 412 -30.74 3.64 -20.97
N LEU A 413 -29.59 3.24 -20.47
CA LEU A 413 -29.46 2.21 -19.43
C LEU A 413 -29.47 2.85 -18.04
N SER A 414 -29.70 2.02 -17.03
CA SER A 414 -29.45 2.45 -15.64
C SER A 414 -27.96 2.57 -15.35
N LEU A 415 -27.58 3.42 -14.41
CA LEU A 415 -26.19 3.52 -13.95
C LEU A 415 -25.62 2.15 -13.57
N VAL A 416 -26.35 1.37 -12.79
CA VAL A 416 -25.90 0.02 -12.38
C VAL A 416 -25.67 -0.88 -13.59
N LYS A 417 -26.49 -0.76 -14.64
CA LYS A 417 -26.33 -1.56 -15.86
C LYS A 417 -25.10 -1.14 -16.65
N ASN A 418 -24.81 0.16 -16.72
CA ASN A 418 -23.58 0.70 -17.29
C ASN A 418 -22.35 0.18 -16.54
N ILE A 419 -22.35 0.21 -15.20
CA ILE A 419 -21.25 -0.32 -14.37
C ILE A 419 -21.07 -1.84 -14.56
N ILE A 420 -22.15 -2.60 -14.64
CA ILE A 420 -22.09 -4.04 -14.95
C ILE A 420 -21.41 -4.28 -16.30
N ASN A 421 -21.80 -3.53 -17.33
CA ASN A 421 -21.24 -3.68 -18.67
C ASN A 421 -19.76 -3.25 -18.70
N LEU A 422 -19.41 -2.17 -18.04
CA LEU A 422 -18.01 -1.74 -17.86
C LEU A 422 -17.17 -2.86 -17.20
N ASN A 423 -17.63 -3.42 -16.09
CA ASN A 423 -16.91 -4.48 -15.39
C ASN A 423 -16.73 -5.75 -16.25
N LYS A 424 -17.68 -6.06 -17.15
CA LYS A 424 -17.51 -7.14 -18.14
C LYS A 424 -16.36 -6.85 -19.10
N VAL A 425 -16.31 -5.63 -19.63
CA VAL A 425 -15.27 -5.21 -20.58
C VAL A 425 -13.90 -5.26 -19.88
N VAL A 426 -13.77 -4.67 -18.68
CA VAL A 426 -12.54 -4.67 -17.88
C VAL A 426 -12.06 -6.10 -17.61
N ARG A 427 -12.94 -7.00 -17.19
CA ARG A 427 -12.58 -8.40 -16.95
C ARG A 427 -12.13 -9.11 -18.23
N ALA A 428 -12.86 -8.95 -19.34
CA ALA A 428 -12.49 -9.57 -20.60
C ALA A 428 -11.11 -9.12 -21.07
N ALA A 429 -10.87 -7.81 -21.00
CA ALA A 429 -9.60 -7.21 -21.39
C ALA A 429 -8.45 -7.59 -20.43
N SER A 430 -8.73 -7.82 -19.14
CA SER A 430 -7.71 -8.34 -18.22
C SER A 430 -7.22 -9.73 -18.64
N TYR A 431 -8.11 -10.59 -19.11
CA TYR A 431 -7.72 -11.93 -19.58
C TYR A 431 -6.86 -11.90 -20.88
N GLU A 432 -6.99 -10.86 -21.71
CA GLU A 432 -6.11 -10.65 -22.87
C GLU A 432 -4.64 -10.37 -22.48
N MET A 433 -4.40 -9.99 -21.22
CA MET A 433 -3.04 -9.78 -20.72
C MET A 433 -2.30 -11.08 -20.40
N LEU A 434 -2.99 -12.21 -20.32
CA LEU A 434 -2.36 -13.51 -20.11
C LEU A 434 -1.33 -13.80 -21.20
N ASP A 435 -0.21 -14.40 -20.82
CA ASP A 435 0.94 -14.73 -21.69
C ASP A 435 1.68 -13.52 -22.33
N THR A 436 1.32 -12.30 -21.91
CA THR A 436 2.02 -11.06 -22.31
C THR A 436 2.99 -10.59 -21.22
N THR A 437 3.82 -9.59 -21.52
CA THR A 437 4.73 -8.92 -20.58
C THR A 437 4.18 -7.57 -20.09
N THR A 438 2.93 -7.25 -20.42
CA THR A 438 2.30 -5.97 -20.05
C THR A 438 2.25 -5.80 -18.53
N THR A 439 2.57 -4.63 -18.03
CA THR A 439 2.46 -4.31 -16.59
C THR A 439 1.00 -4.36 -16.15
N THR A 440 0.74 -5.09 -15.05
CA THR A 440 -0.60 -5.28 -14.50
C THR A 440 -0.86 -4.43 -13.26
N ASN A 441 0.21 -3.99 -12.59
CA ASN A 441 0.14 -3.21 -11.35
C ASN A 441 0.82 -1.87 -11.55
N ALA A 442 0.06 -0.79 -11.44
CA ALA A 442 0.57 0.56 -11.37
C ALA A 442 -0.33 1.38 -10.44
N LEU A 443 0.22 2.40 -9.79
CA LEU A 443 -0.55 3.34 -9.01
C LEU A 443 -0.85 4.59 -9.85
N PRO A 444 -2.00 5.26 -9.63
CA PRO A 444 -2.30 6.52 -10.29
C PRO A 444 -1.26 7.60 -9.93
N ASP A 445 -0.89 8.44 -10.90
CA ASP A 445 0.09 9.51 -10.71
C ASP A 445 -0.33 10.58 -9.71
N TYR A 446 -1.62 10.68 -9.39
CA TYR A 446 -2.17 11.49 -8.30
C TYR A 446 -2.18 10.75 -6.95
N THR A 447 -1.10 10.02 -6.66
CA THR A 447 -0.83 9.37 -5.37
C THR A 447 0.50 9.89 -4.82
N PHE A 448 0.56 10.22 -3.52
CA PHE A 448 1.86 10.48 -2.88
C PHE A 448 2.59 9.16 -2.70
N ASN A 449 3.39 8.79 -3.69
CA ASN A 449 4.19 7.57 -3.65
C ASN A 449 5.35 7.61 -4.64
N ALA A 450 6.36 6.81 -4.35
CA ALA A 450 7.30 6.23 -5.29
C ALA A 450 7.39 4.74 -4.95
N TYR A 451 7.76 3.88 -5.90
CA TYR A 451 7.92 2.46 -5.64
C TYR A 451 8.91 1.81 -6.61
N TYR A 452 9.63 0.82 -6.09
CA TYR A 452 10.43 -0.08 -6.90
C TYR A 452 9.61 -1.31 -7.28
N ASP A 453 9.50 -1.60 -8.58
CA ASP A 453 8.88 -2.84 -9.09
C ASP A 453 9.95 -3.87 -9.40
N VAL A 454 10.06 -4.90 -8.56
CA VAL A 454 11.03 -5.99 -8.70
C VAL A 454 10.87 -6.76 -10.00
N THR A 455 9.63 -6.86 -10.55
CA THR A 455 9.31 -7.66 -11.73
C THR A 455 9.64 -6.98 -13.05
N SER A 456 9.85 -5.69 -13.05
CA SER A 456 10.26 -4.89 -14.20
C SER A 456 11.65 -4.26 -14.02
N ASN A 457 12.25 -4.42 -12.84
CA ASN A 457 13.47 -3.74 -12.41
C ASN A 457 13.37 -2.24 -12.69
N SER A 458 12.37 -1.60 -12.11
CA SER A 458 12.09 -0.19 -12.33
C SER A 458 11.80 0.59 -11.06
N ILE A 459 12.26 1.84 -11.01
CA ILE A 459 11.79 2.83 -10.05
C ILE A 459 10.69 3.67 -10.69
N ASN A 460 9.59 3.85 -9.98
CA ASN A 460 8.42 4.57 -10.43
C ASN A 460 8.16 5.74 -9.46
N ILE A 461 8.39 6.96 -9.93
CA ILE A 461 8.20 8.18 -9.15
C ILE A 461 6.93 8.86 -9.66
N LEU A 462 5.87 8.80 -8.85
CA LEU A 462 4.58 9.37 -9.21
C LEU A 462 4.60 10.89 -9.09
N THR A 463 3.81 11.56 -9.90
CA THR A 463 3.71 13.03 -9.85
C THR A 463 3.26 13.52 -8.48
N GLY A 464 2.34 12.82 -7.82
CA GLY A 464 1.97 13.12 -6.44
C GLY A 464 3.13 13.04 -5.45
N GLY A 465 4.07 12.08 -5.66
CA GLY A 465 5.29 11.97 -4.85
C GLY A 465 6.21 13.19 -4.96
N THR A 466 6.14 13.94 -6.06
CA THR A 466 6.95 15.16 -6.23
C THR A 466 6.49 16.34 -5.37
N LYS A 467 5.28 16.28 -4.79
CA LYS A 467 4.72 17.35 -3.93
C LYS A 467 5.55 17.62 -2.66
N VAL A 468 6.42 16.71 -2.28
CA VAL A 468 7.37 16.93 -1.17
C VAL A 468 8.45 17.95 -1.53
N ILE A 469 8.71 18.22 -2.81
CA ILE A 469 9.65 19.24 -3.30
C ILE A 469 8.98 20.60 -3.19
N LYS A 470 9.45 21.44 -2.29
CA LYS A 470 8.94 22.81 -2.14
C LYS A 470 9.67 23.80 -3.06
N ASP A 471 10.97 23.63 -3.24
CA ASP A 471 11.80 24.40 -4.16
C ASP A 471 12.93 23.50 -4.70
N ILE A 472 13.03 23.34 -6.02
CA ILE A 472 14.07 22.53 -6.67
C ILE A 472 15.50 23.03 -6.39
N ASN A 473 15.67 24.29 -5.97
CA ASN A 473 16.96 24.88 -5.66
C ASN A 473 17.44 24.55 -4.24
N ASN A 474 16.59 24.03 -3.38
CA ASN A 474 16.93 23.67 -1.99
C ASN A 474 17.58 22.28 -1.93
N LYS A 475 18.77 22.14 -2.50
CA LYS A 475 19.47 20.86 -2.68
C LYS A 475 19.47 19.97 -1.44
N TYR A 476 19.86 20.49 -0.28
CA TYR A 476 20.02 19.69 0.94
C TYR A 476 18.67 19.35 1.61
N GLU A 477 17.67 20.20 1.47
CA GLU A 477 16.29 19.88 1.88
C GLU A 477 15.73 18.77 1.00
N ASN A 478 15.93 18.87 -0.31
CA ASN A 478 15.47 17.86 -1.26
C ASN A 478 16.22 16.52 -1.11
N LEU A 479 17.50 16.52 -0.72
CA LEU A 479 18.21 15.27 -0.41
C LEU A 479 17.61 14.53 0.79
N GLY A 480 17.13 15.27 1.81
CA GLY A 480 16.47 14.66 2.97
C GLY A 480 15.01 14.25 2.73
N SER A 481 14.37 14.75 1.69
CA SER A 481 12.98 14.44 1.34
C SER A 481 12.90 13.52 0.11
N ILE A 482 12.70 14.08 -1.08
CA ILE A 482 12.56 13.28 -2.31
C ILE A 482 13.82 12.45 -2.61
N GLY A 483 15.02 12.95 -2.28
CA GLY A 483 16.27 12.22 -2.48
C GLY A 483 16.33 10.96 -1.63
N PHE A 484 15.94 11.05 -0.34
CA PHE A 484 15.83 9.90 0.54
C PHE A 484 14.81 8.89 0.01
N ILE A 485 13.61 9.35 -0.43
CA ILE A 485 12.59 8.48 -1.01
C ILE A 485 13.13 7.75 -2.25
N ILE A 486 13.77 8.44 -3.18
CA ILE A 486 14.38 7.83 -4.38
C ILE A 486 15.45 6.81 -4.00
N ALA A 487 16.32 7.14 -3.05
CA ALA A 487 17.37 6.23 -2.59
C ALA A 487 16.78 5.00 -1.89
N HIS A 488 15.69 5.16 -1.12
CA HIS A 488 14.93 4.07 -0.50
C HIS A 488 14.39 3.12 -1.57
N GLU A 489 13.74 3.63 -2.60
CA GLU A 489 13.19 2.81 -3.68
C GLU A 489 14.28 2.06 -4.47
N ILE A 490 15.43 2.69 -4.72
CA ILE A 490 16.56 2.01 -5.37
C ILE A 490 17.13 0.93 -4.46
N SER A 491 17.15 1.15 -3.13
CA SER A 491 17.62 0.14 -2.17
C SER A 491 16.76 -1.12 -2.18
N HIS A 492 15.46 -1.01 -2.49
CA HIS A 492 14.58 -2.17 -2.66
C HIS A 492 15.02 -3.15 -3.74
N ALA A 493 15.85 -2.73 -4.71
CA ALA A 493 16.47 -3.68 -5.64
C ALA A 493 17.34 -4.75 -4.93
N PHE A 494 17.80 -4.46 -3.71
CA PHE A 494 18.78 -5.24 -2.95
C PHE A 494 18.29 -5.63 -1.54
N ASP A 495 17.04 -5.35 -1.17
CA ASP A 495 16.46 -5.78 0.10
C ASP A 495 16.22 -7.29 0.15
N ASN A 496 15.64 -7.81 1.23
CA ASN A 496 15.37 -9.24 1.43
C ASN A 496 14.45 -9.87 0.38
N ASN A 497 13.68 -9.08 -0.35
CA ASN A 497 12.83 -9.52 -1.46
C ASN A 497 13.47 -9.22 -2.81
N GLY A 498 13.89 -7.96 -3.05
CA GLY A 498 14.48 -7.54 -4.33
C GLY A 498 15.77 -8.31 -4.67
N SER A 499 16.57 -8.69 -3.67
CA SER A 499 17.78 -9.51 -3.86
C SER A 499 17.51 -10.88 -4.49
N LYS A 500 16.27 -11.36 -4.51
CA LYS A 500 15.87 -12.62 -5.13
C LYS A 500 15.62 -12.49 -6.64
N PHE A 501 15.60 -11.28 -7.19
CA PHE A 501 15.31 -11.01 -8.60
C PHE A 501 16.55 -10.47 -9.31
N ASP A 502 16.76 -10.91 -10.55
CA ASP A 502 17.88 -10.46 -11.40
C ASP A 502 17.60 -9.10 -12.08
N GLU A 503 18.51 -8.69 -12.96
CA GLU A 503 18.42 -7.43 -13.72
C GLU A 503 17.25 -7.38 -14.71
N ASN A 504 16.61 -8.51 -15.00
CA ASN A 504 15.44 -8.63 -15.88
C ASN A 504 14.12 -8.72 -15.10
N GLY A 505 14.19 -8.70 -13.76
CA GLY A 505 13.04 -8.87 -12.88
C GLY A 505 12.58 -10.33 -12.79
N LEU A 506 13.47 -11.29 -13.01
CA LEU A 506 13.19 -12.71 -12.90
C LEU A 506 13.75 -13.27 -11.59
N LEU A 507 12.97 -14.13 -10.94
CA LEU A 507 13.38 -14.83 -9.72
C LEU A 507 14.60 -15.71 -10.03
N SER A 508 15.73 -15.36 -9.46
CA SER A 508 17.02 -15.99 -9.74
C SER A 508 17.93 -15.92 -8.52
N ASN A 509 18.62 -17.00 -8.23
CA ASN A 509 19.69 -16.99 -7.24
C ASN A 509 20.99 -16.49 -7.89
N TRP A 510 21.20 -15.18 -7.87
CA TRP A 510 22.36 -14.54 -8.50
C TRP A 510 23.51 -14.21 -7.53
N TYR A 511 23.28 -14.33 -6.21
CA TYR A 511 24.34 -14.26 -5.20
C TYR A 511 25.22 -15.52 -5.25
N THR A 512 26.52 -15.37 -4.97
CA THR A 512 27.35 -16.51 -4.60
C THR A 512 26.96 -17.00 -3.22
N THR A 513 27.32 -18.25 -2.88
CA THR A 513 27.01 -18.81 -1.55
C THR A 513 27.59 -17.95 -0.42
N SER A 514 28.87 -17.50 -0.56
CA SER A 514 29.52 -16.68 0.45
C SER A 514 28.84 -15.31 0.65
N SER A 515 28.44 -14.65 -0.43
CA SER A 515 27.72 -13.38 -0.35
C SER A 515 26.31 -13.57 0.20
N GLN A 516 25.65 -14.68 -0.12
CA GLN A 516 24.31 -14.98 0.40
C GLN A 516 24.34 -15.24 1.92
N GLU A 517 25.32 -16.01 2.40
CA GLU A 517 25.52 -16.26 3.84
C GLU A 517 25.78 -14.94 4.58
N LYS A 518 26.66 -14.10 4.04
CA LYS A 518 26.96 -12.80 4.63
C LYS A 518 25.74 -11.87 4.66
N TYR A 519 24.95 -11.86 3.59
CA TYR A 519 23.72 -11.07 3.53
C TYR A 519 22.69 -11.55 4.57
N GLN A 520 22.57 -12.87 4.78
CA GLN A 520 21.70 -13.42 5.81
C GLN A 520 22.13 -12.99 7.23
N GLU A 521 23.45 -12.90 7.50
CA GLU A 521 23.96 -12.35 8.77
C GLU A 521 23.52 -10.89 8.94
N ILE A 522 23.64 -10.06 7.89
CA ILE A 522 23.22 -8.65 7.91
C ILE A 522 21.71 -8.55 8.14
N GLN A 523 20.90 -9.35 7.46
CA GLN A 523 19.45 -9.38 7.66
C GLN A 523 19.10 -9.71 9.13
N ASN A 524 19.75 -10.68 9.74
CA ASN A 524 19.52 -11.02 11.13
C ASN A 524 19.91 -9.86 12.07
N GLN A 525 21.01 -9.16 11.80
CA GLN A 525 21.42 -7.98 12.57
C GLN A 525 20.37 -6.85 12.46
N VAL A 526 19.81 -6.61 11.26
CA VAL A 526 18.73 -5.63 11.06
C VAL A 526 17.48 -6.02 11.84
N ILE A 527 17.07 -7.29 11.77
CA ILE A 527 15.91 -7.80 12.51
C ILE A 527 16.09 -7.56 14.01
N ASP A 528 17.24 -8.00 14.56
CA ASP A 528 17.54 -7.87 15.99
C ASP A 528 17.61 -6.40 16.40
N TYR A 529 18.22 -5.55 15.60
CA TYR A 529 18.32 -4.12 15.84
C TYR A 529 16.93 -3.48 15.97
N TYR A 530 16.04 -3.72 15.03
CA TYR A 530 14.71 -3.13 15.02
C TYR A 530 13.73 -3.79 15.99
N ASN A 531 13.93 -5.03 16.40
CA ASN A 531 13.18 -5.66 17.48
C ASN A 531 13.41 -5.02 18.85
N ASN A 532 14.52 -4.30 19.04
CA ASN A 532 14.82 -3.59 20.28
C ASN A 532 14.09 -2.25 20.43
N TYR A 533 13.42 -1.77 19.38
CA TYR A 533 12.62 -0.54 19.47
C TYR A 533 11.21 -0.84 19.98
N GLU A 534 10.77 -0.10 20.99
CA GLU A 534 9.38 -0.13 21.45
C GLU A 534 8.53 0.87 20.65
N ILE A 535 7.35 0.41 20.18
CA ILE A 535 6.31 1.24 19.56
C ILE A 535 5.55 2.00 20.64
N ILE A 536 5.19 1.28 21.69
CA ILE A 536 4.65 1.74 22.95
C ILE A 536 5.17 0.82 24.07
N HIS A 537 5.03 1.22 25.33
CA HIS A 537 5.46 0.39 26.47
C HIS A 537 4.94 -1.05 26.36
N ASN A 538 5.85 -2.02 26.42
CA ASN A 538 5.62 -3.47 26.26
C ASN A 538 5.13 -3.93 24.86
N VAL A 539 5.23 -3.11 23.84
CA VAL A 539 4.95 -3.50 22.44
C VAL A 539 6.16 -3.12 21.59
N SER A 540 6.94 -4.12 21.22
CA SER A 540 8.12 -3.92 20.36
C SER A 540 7.75 -3.90 18.89
N ASN A 541 8.61 -3.27 18.10
CA ASN A 541 8.56 -3.35 16.64
C ASN A 541 8.80 -4.80 16.17
N ASN A 542 8.23 -5.16 15.05
CA ASN A 542 8.45 -6.47 14.43
C ASN A 542 9.51 -6.36 13.32
N GLY A 543 10.78 -6.50 13.68
CA GLY A 543 11.89 -6.40 12.74
C GLY A 543 11.84 -7.42 11.60
N THR A 544 11.20 -8.58 11.79
CA THR A 544 11.00 -9.57 10.73
C THR A 544 9.98 -9.11 9.69
N ARG A 545 8.87 -8.50 10.12
CA ARG A 545 7.86 -7.94 9.21
C ARG A 545 8.42 -6.74 8.45
N THR A 546 9.20 -5.90 9.15
CA THR A 546 9.65 -4.61 8.61
C THR A 546 11.05 -4.66 7.99
N ILE A 547 11.62 -5.85 7.79
CA ILE A 547 13.02 -6.00 7.35
C ILE A 547 13.30 -5.32 6.01
N GLY A 548 12.44 -5.50 5.01
CA GLY A 548 12.65 -4.93 3.67
C GLY A 548 12.74 -3.41 3.73
N GLU A 549 11.77 -2.79 4.42
CA GLU A 549 11.70 -1.35 4.60
C GLU A 549 12.85 -0.80 5.44
N ASN A 550 13.24 -1.53 6.49
CA ASN A 550 14.37 -1.12 7.33
C ASN A 550 15.71 -1.20 6.58
N ILE A 551 15.92 -2.22 5.74
CA ILE A 551 17.09 -2.32 4.86
C ILE A 551 17.09 -1.16 3.86
N ALA A 552 15.94 -0.86 3.26
CA ALA A 552 15.81 0.23 2.30
C ALA A 552 16.08 1.60 2.96
N ASP A 553 15.55 1.85 4.15
CA ASP A 553 15.78 3.08 4.91
C ASP A 553 17.25 3.27 5.30
N LEU A 554 17.89 2.22 5.81
CA LEU A 554 19.32 2.25 6.20
C LEU A 554 20.22 2.48 4.98
N GLY A 555 19.98 1.76 3.88
CA GLY A 555 20.71 1.91 2.64
C GLY A 555 20.55 3.30 2.02
N ALA A 556 19.33 3.85 2.06
CA ALA A 556 19.03 5.19 1.59
C ALA A 556 19.82 6.27 2.36
N MET A 557 19.82 6.22 3.69
CA MET A 557 20.51 7.21 4.49
C MET A 557 22.04 7.11 4.35
N GLU A 558 22.57 5.90 4.16
CA GLU A 558 24.00 5.72 3.84
C GLU A 558 24.33 6.37 2.50
N CYS A 559 23.54 6.11 1.45
CA CYS A 559 23.69 6.74 0.13
C CYS A 559 23.62 8.27 0.21
N ILE A 560 22.59 8.84 0.84
CA ILE A 560 22.45 10.30 1.01
C ILE A 560 23.61 10.88 1.79
N THR A 561 24.08 10.20 2.84
CA THR A 561 25.24 10.66 3.62
C THR A 561 26.51 10.68 2.78
N ASN A 562 26.73 9.69 1.94
CA ASN A 562 27.89 9.64 1.03
C ASN A 562 27.83 10.75 -0.03
N ILE A 563 26.65 11.04 -0.58
CA ILE A 563 26.43 12.19 -1.48
C ILE A 563 26.80 13.50 -0.78
N LEU A 564 26.39 13.69 0.48
CA LEU A 564 26.75 14.88 1.28
C LEU A 564 28.27 14.97 1.48
N ILE A 565 28.96 13.87 1.77
CA ILE A 565 30.42 13.81 1.91
C ILE A 565 31.10 14.22 0.59
N LYS A 566 30.70 13.64 -0.54
CA LYS A 566 31.26 13.94 -1.88
C LYS A 566 31.04 15.40 -2.29
N ASN A 567 29.92 15.97 -1.86
CA ASN A 567 29.59 17.39 -2.10
C ASN A 567 30.28 18.35 -1.12
N ASN A 568 31.18 17.87 -0.23
CA ASN A 568 31.83 18.65 0.82
C ASN A 568 30.84 19.45 1.68
N ALA A 569 29.71 18.83 2.02
CA ALA A 569 28.66 19.44 2.82
C ALA A 569 29.18 19.91 4.18
N ASN A 570 28.77 21.08 4.59
CA ASN A 570 29.13 21.63 5.92
C ASN A 570 28.09 21.13 6.97
N LYS A 571 28.35 21.46 8.24
CA LYS A 571 27.48 21.04 9.34
C LYS A 571 26.01 21.45 9.14
N LYS A 572 25.74 22.65 8.63
CA LYS A 572 24.38 23.15 8.40
C LYS A 572 23.66 22.35 7.30
N ASP A 573 24.40 21.96 6.28
CA ASP A 573 23.86 21.15 5.17
C ASP A 573 23.40 19.78 5.68
N TYR A 574 24.22 19.09 6.51
CA TYR A 574 23.81 17.85 7.18
C TYR A 574 22.58 18.05 8.06
N GLN A 575 22.56 19.13 8.87
CA GLN A 575 21.39 19.42 9.70
C GLN A 575 20.13 19.61 8.85
N THR A 576 20.21 20.40 7.76
CA THR A 576 19.09 20.63 6.85
C THR A 576 18.55 19.32 6.26
N THR A 577 19.45 18.42 5.84
CA THR A 577 19.08 17.13 5.27
C THR A 577 18.39 16.24 6.31
N TYR A 578 18.96 16.09 7.52
CA TYR A 578 18.36 15.25 8.57
C TYR A 578 17.06 15.84 9.12
N GLU A 579 16.94 17.17 9.22
CA GLU A 579 15.69 17.85 9.59
C GLU A 579 14.60 17.61 8.54
N SER A 580 14.93 17.73 7.24
CA SER A 580 13.99 17.47 6.15
C SER A 580 13.51 16.02 6.16
N PHE A 581 14.43 15.08 6.34
CA PHE A 581 14.09 13.66 6.51
C PHE A 581 13.11 13.43 7.65
N ALA A 582 13.37 13.97 8.84
CA ALA A 582 12.48 13.78 9.98
C ALA A 582 11.10 14.42 9.77
N LYS A 583 11.02 15.57 9.08
CA LYS A 583 9.76 16.29 8.82
C LYS A 583 8.81 15.55 7.88
N VAL A 584 9.33 14.85 6.88
CA VAL A 584 8.50 14.04 5.95
C VAL A 584 7.69 12.98 6.70
N TRP A 585 8.23 12.43 7.78
CA TRP A 585 7.60 11.37 8.57
C TRP A 585 6.80 11.88 9.78
N ALA A 586 6.57 13.21 9.90
CA ALA A 586 5.83 13.77 11.02
C ALA A 586 4.38 13.23 11.08
N ASN A 587 3.97 12.72 12.24
CA ASN A 587 2.61 12.28 12.51
C ASN A 587 2.20 12.49 13.99
N ASN A 588 0.89 12.55 14.23
CA ASN A 588 0.27 12.57 15.56
C ASN A 588 -0.67 11.37 15.70
N TYR A 589 -0.10 10.18 15.82
CA TYR A 589 -0.88 8.96 15.98
C TYR A 589 -1.04 8.58 17.45
N SER A 590 -2.27 8.27 17.86
CA SER A 590 -2.55 7.69 19.18
C SER A 590 -1.82 6.37 19.35
N LYS A 591 -1.66 5.95 20.61
CA LYS A 591 -1.05 4.64 20.94
C LYS A 591 -1.77 3.49 20.23
N SER A 592 -3.10 3.53 20.20
CA SER A 592 -3.90 2.51 19.50
C SER A 592 -3.67 2.49 18.00
N THR A 593 -3.57 3.66 17.35
CA THR A 593 -3.28 3.78 15.93
C THR A 593 -1.88 3.26 15.60
N LYS A 594 -0.86 3.61 16.39
CA LYS A 594 0.50 3.09 16.24
C LYS A 594 0.56 1.55 16.31
N VAL A 595 -0.13 0.95 17.29
CA VAL A 595 -0.21 -0.51 17.43
C VAL A 595 -0.95 -1.13 16.23
N LEU A 596 -2.10 -0.56 15.84
CA LEU A 596 -2.86 -1.06 14.70
C LEU A 596 -2.02 -1.01 13.41
N GLN A 597 -1.36 0.11 13.16
CA GLN A 597 -0.49 0.25 11.99
C GLN A 597 0.62 -0.81 11.99
N SER A 598 1.27 -1.05 13.12
CA SER A 598 2.34 -2.07 13.22
C SER A 598 1.90 -3.51 12.96
N LEU A 599 0.59 -3.78 13.00
CA LEU A 599 0.05 -5.11 12.70
C LEU A 599 -0.21 -5.34 11.21
N ILE A 600 -0.35 -4.28 10.42
CA ILE A 600 -0.73 -4.36 9.00
C ILE A 600 0.31 -3.75 8.06
N ASP A 601 1.16 -2.83 8.54
CA ASP A 601 2.16 -2.12 7.76
C ASP A 601 3.49 -2.88 7.75
N THR A 602 4.17 -2.89 6.61
CA THR A 602 5.53 -3.40 6.44
C THR A 602 6.60 -2.40 6.88
N HIS A 603 6.21 -1.14 7.08
CA HIS A 603 7.11 -0.11 7.59
C HIS A 603 7.16 -0.10 9.12
N SER A 604 8.33 0.17 9.66
CA SER A 604 8.46 0.56 11.08
C SER A 604 7.69 1.88 11.31
N PRO A 605 7.12 2.11 12.52
CA PRO A 605 6.53 3.41 12.85
C PRO A 605 7.46 4.58 12.56
N ASN A 606 6.92 5.71 12.11
CA ASN A 606 7.67 6.86 11.61
C ASN A 606 8.77 7.35 12.55
N GLU A 607 8.52 7.36 13.85
CA GLU A 607 9.50 7.69 14.87
C GLU A 607 10.70 6.72 14.87
N ILE A 608 10.42 5.43 14.70
CA ILE A 608 11.45 4.37 14.63
C ILE A 608 12.21 4.46 13.30
N ARG A 609 11.54 4.74 12.17
CA ARG A 609 12.20 4.99 10.89
C ARG A 609 13.24 6.10 11.01
N VAL A 610 12.90 7.22 11.64
CA VAL A 610 13.82 8.36 11.79
C VAL A 610 14.94 8.07 12.82
N ASN A 611 14.56 7.70 14.04
CA ASN A 611 15.54 7.53 15.12
C ASN A 611 16.42 6.29 14.89
N GLY A 612 15.85 5.19 14.41
CA GLY A 612 16.58 3.95 14.12
C GLY A 612 17.64 4.14 13.04
N VAL A 613 17.28 4.79 11.94
CA VAL A 613 18.21 5.07 10.84
C VAL A 613 19.34 6.03 11.30
N LEU A 614 18.99 7.13 11.96
CA LEU A 614 19.97 8.13 12.38
C LEU A 614 20.89 7.60 13.49
N SER A 615 20.39 6.74 14.38
CA SER A 615 21.21 6.09 15.41
C SER A 615 22.24 5.10 14.84
N SER A 616 22.09 4.66 13.59
CA SER A 616 23.12 3.88 12.88
C SER A 616 24.02 4.74 11.99
N THR A 617 23.69 6.03 11.77
CA THR A 617 24.40 6.90 10.85
C THR A 617 25.58 7.61 11.51
N LYS A 618 26.82 7.18 11.24
CA LYS A 618 28.05 7.75 11.84
C LYS A 618 28.12 9.28 11.74
N LYS A 619 27.77 9.85 10.57
CA LYS A 619 27.83 11.29 10.32
C LYS A 619 26.83 12.09 11.15
N PHE A 620 25.72 11.49 11.57
CA PHE A 620 24.77 12.07 12.49
C PHE A 620 25.42 12.32 13.87
N TYR A 621 26.18 11.35 14.38
CA TYR A 621 26.93 11.49 15.64
C TYR A 621 27.95 12.65 15.58
N GLU A 622 28.70 12.76 14.49
CA GLU A 622 29.67 13.86 14.30
C GLU A 622 28.96 15.23 14.22
N THR A 623 27.81 15.29 13.53
CA THR A 623 27.03 16.52 13.33
C THR A 623 26.46 17.06 14.64
N TYR A 624 25.91 16.17 15.48
CA TYR A 624 25.21 16.55 16.71
C TYR A 624 26.05 16.30 17.99
N LYS A 625 27.22 15.71 17.86
CA LYS A 625 28.15 15.40 18.99
C LYS A 625 27.48 14.43 20.00
N ILE A 626 26.86 13.40 19.48
CA ILE A 626 26.20 12.37 20.31
C ILE A 626 27.26 11.50 20.97
N ASP A 627 27.12 11.26 22.27
CA ASP A 627 28.00 10.42 23.08
C ASP A 627 27.21 9.39 23.90
N SER A 628 27.89 8.52 24.65
CA SER A 628 27.32 7.41 25.42
C SER A 628 26.32 7.80 26.53
N LYS A 629 26.06 9.09 26.75
CA LYS A 629 25.06 9.60 27.71
C LYS A 629 23.73 9.90 27.04
N ASP A 630 23.68 9.93 25.72
CA ASP A 630 22.49 10.27 24.96
C ASP A 630 21.71 9.01 24.61
N LEU A 631 20.37 9.03 24.66
CA LEU A 631 19.54 7.84 24.42
C LEU A 631 19.61 7.34 22.97
N MET A 632 19.92 8.21 22.02
CA MET A 632 20.16 7.80 20.62
C MET A 632 21.55 7.19 20.40
N TYR A 633 22.42 7.14 21.43
CA TYR A 633 23.73 6.53 21.29
C TYR A 633 23.64 5.02 21.21
N ILE A 634 24.27 4.47 20.20
CA ILE A 634 24.47 3.03 20.02
C ILE A 634 25.95 2.77 19.85
N GLU A 635 26.49 1.79 20.56
CA GLU A 635 27.89 1.37 20.44
C GLU A 635 28.22 1.08 18.98
N PRO A 636 29.41 1.52 18.47
CA PRO A 636 29.77 1.40 17.05
C PRO A 636 29.59 -0.02 16.47
N GLU A 637 29.90 -1.06 17.25
CA GLU A 637 29.79 -2.46 16.84
C GLU A 637 28.37 -3.00 16.82
N LYS A 638 27.39 -2.26 17.37
CA LYS A 638 25.95 -2.58 17.36
C LYS A 638 25.17 -1.78 16.32
N ARG A 639 25.85 -0.81 15.66
CA ARG A 639 25.22 -0.06 14.56
C ARG A 639 25.09 -0.94 13.35
N VAL A 640 23.95 -0.90 12.72
CA VAL A 640 23.69 -1.71 11.54
C VAL A 640 24.13 -0.95 10.29
N ASN A 641 24.87 -1.63 9.43
CA ASN A 641 25.27 -1.12 8.14
C ASN A 641 24.93 -2.18 7.07
N ILE A 642 24.37 -1.73 5.97
CA ILE A 642 23.89 -2.63 4.91
C ILE A 642 25.00 -2.88 3.87
N TRP A 643 25.84 -1.90 3.60
CA TRP A 643 26.78 -1.93 2.48
C TRP A 643 28.25 -2.09 2.88
N SER A 644 28.65 -1.79 4.12
CA SER A 644 30.05 -1.81 4.54
C SER A 644 30.39 -2.81 5.65
#